data_e8739039969745b2897f0acce00759f5
#
_entry.id   e8739039969745b2897f0acce00759f5
#
_cell.length_a   1.000
_cell.length_b   1.000
_cell.length_c   1.000
_cell.angle_alpha   90.00
_cell.angle_beta   90.00
_cell.angle_gamma   90.00
#
_symmetry.space_group_name_H-M   'P 1'
#
loop_
_entity.id
_entity.type
_entity.pdbx_description
1 polymer ?
#
loop_
_entity_poly.entity_id
_entity_poly.type
_entity_poly.pdbx_seq_one_letter_code
_entity_poly.pdbx_strand_id
1 'polypeptide(L)'
;MGRAGMLKAIVGEFRHDRRGNYSLMTAITIVPLMAGLALSVDYGELLRQKHETLNALDAAGLAAAQQIVAGASDNDVKAYAKTFFETNLARIDPANTALTVTLPNNNAGGGTLKLCASLTFHPYFLPAASLLIGGTASDTTFTECSELRLKNTLEVALVLDNSGSMSDLGSGTGEKRINLLKSAAKQLVDTLALQAQQMKQITKPVQFSLVPFAASVNVGPTHDQDGWMDQDGMSPIQHEDFDWTTMSAANNPDKYAEKLNGVWYKRGTGWGETKDQPLTRFSLYADMTVESGREEVPNSKQYVCDTYKKNGTCQYGHWSAPEYIYTTSRYASWQGCVEARPYPYNVSDTTPDTTAPATLFVPMFAPDEAGTLWLDFNRDGINDVIGTSYNYGNNWWADWPYVAGPTASQRQSDMRKYFLVKPYGSQSAAAGDGPNSSCTTNPITPLKDVSQDAEKQEIKDAIDAMAPNGNTNVPEGLAWGWRTVSSNPPFTDGRPNSERGNDKVVVVLTDGANTYSAVSDGSYANNRSTYAAYGYTGLTYPGSGSVTRLFMNTSTDIGKTTYTGANYTAALDEQMKTLCANAKNSNILVMTVALDLSPTDASDKKAIDALKACSSDSRFRKDSADPSKPAKLFWNATGATLSDNFKEIANELSNLRIVG
;
A
#
# COMPACT_ATOMS: atom_id res chain seq x y z
N MET A 1 104.55 13.00 -54.14
CA MET A 1 103.84 12.12 -53.25
C MET A 1 102.52 11.72 -53.88
N GLY A 2 102.36 10.46 -54.27
CA GLY A 2 101.30 10.03 -55.15
C GLY A 2 99.91 9.94 -54.45
N ARG A 3 98.87 10.09 -55.26
CA ARG A 3 97.43 9.96 -54.89
C ARG A 3 97.10 8.69 -54.01
N ALA A 4 97.94 7.66 -54.11
CA ALA A 4 97.75 6.45 -53.28
C ALA A 4 98.14 6.60 -51.79
N GLY A 5 99.03 7.56 -51.48
CA GLY A 5 99.38 7.87 -50.05
C GLY A 5 98.30 8.69 -49.35
N MET A 6 97.66 9.58 -50.09
CA MET A 6 96.59 10.40 -49.56
C MET A 6 95.28 9.60 -49.26
N LEU A 7 95.01 8.62 -50.13
CA LEU A 7 93.87 7.71 -49.89
C LEU A 7 94.09 6.78 -48.64
N LYS A 8 95.34 6.31 -48.44
CA LYS A 8 95.69 5.53 -47.25
C LYS A 8 95.59 6.32 -45.96
N ALA A 9 96.02 7.61 -46.02
CA ALA A 9 95.89 8.51 -44.85
C ALA A 9 94.41 8.78 -44.52
N ILE A 10 93.60 9.08 -45.51
CA ILE A 10 92.12 9.30 -45.32
C ILE A 10 91.45 8.05 -44.83
N VAL A 11 91.75 6.85 -45.33
CA VAL A 11 91.19 5.59 -44.87
C VAL A 11 91.70 5.25 -43.46
N GLY A 12 92.99 5.64 -43.12
CA GLY A 12 93.55 5.50 -41.78
C GLY A 12 92.87 6.40 -40.75
N GLU A 13 92.63 7.66 -41.09
CA GLU A 13 91.90 8.61 -40.24
C GLU A 13 90.42 8.18 -40.09
N PHE A 14 89.80 7.73 -41.17
CA PHE A 14 88.41 7.23 -41.10
C PHE A 14 88.31 5.98 -40.24
N ARG A 15 89.34 5.11 -40.17
CA ARG A 15 89.37 3.93 -39.36
C ARG A 15 89.62 4.21 -37.84
N HIS A 16 90.18 5.34 -37.48
CA HIS A 16 90.50 5.80 -36.13
C HIS A 16 89.60 6.96 -35.66
N ASP A 17 88.72 7.47 -36.51
CA ASP A 17 87.80 8.51 -36.17
C ASP A 17 86.67 7.96 -35.34
N ARG A 18 86.77 8.13 -34.02
CA ARG A 18 85.72 7.77 -33.06
C ARG A 18 84.51 8.70 -33.09
N ARG A 19 84.52 9.75 -33.91
CA ARG A 19 83.36 10.65 -34.03
C ARG A 19 82.17 10.00 -34.71
N GLY A 20 82.38 8.90 -35.47
CA GLY A 20 81.30 8.06 -35.99
C GLY A 20 80.45 7.36 -34.93
N ASN A 21 80.99 7.20 -33.70
CA ASN A 21 80.25 6.61 -32.61
C ASN A 21 79.05 7.45 -32.12
N TYR A 22 79.15 8.80 -32.29
CA TYR A 22 78.01 9.65 -31.98
C TYR A 22 76.86 9.49 -32.94
N SER A 23 77.14 9.31 -34.23
CA SER A 23 76.10 9.02 -35.23
C SER A 23 75.42 7.69 -35.00
N LEU A 24 76.18 6.66 -34.61
CA LEU A 24 75.64 5.35 -34.26
C LEU A 24 74.86 5.38 -32.97
N MET A 25 75.40 6.08 -31.91
CA MET A 25 74.68 6.28 -30.66
C MET A 25 73.42 7.08 -30.88
N THR A 26 73.49 8.16 -31.69
CA THR A 26 72.30 8.97 -32.01
C THR A 26 71.26 8.15 -32.78
N ALA A 27 71.72 7.32 -33.75
CA ALA A 27 70.83 6.45 -34.49
C ALA A 27 70.14 5.41 -33.59
N ILE A 28 70.84 4.85 -32.61
CA ILE A 28 70.30 3.87 -31.65
C ILE A 28 69.38 4.54 -30.61
N THR A 29 69.67 5.78 -30.17
CA THR A 29 68.86 6.50 -29.15
C THR A 29 67.68 7.26 -29.75
N ILE A 30 67.72 7.64 -31.04
CA ILE A 30 66.64 8.39 -31.67
C ILE A 30 65.36 7.53 -31.85
N VAL A 31 65.53 6.23 -32.08
CA VAL A 31 64.38 5.33 -32.22
C VAL A 31 63.56 5.23 -30.93
N PRO A 32 64.11 4.93 -29.73
CA PRO A 32 63.35 4.93 -28.49
C PRO A 32 62.85 6.34 -28.08
N LEU A 33 63.60 7.38 -28.38
CA LEU A 33 63.13 8.75 -28.16
C LEU A 33 61.93 9.12 -29.05
N MET A 34 61.96 8.77 -30.32
CA MET A 34 60.86 8.97 -31.25
C MET A 34 59.64 8.10 -30.87
N ALA A 35 59.88 6.84 -30.44
CA ALA A 35 58.82 6.01 -29.92
C ALA A 35 58.19 6.58 -28.65
N GLY A 36 59.00 7.10 -27.72
CA GLY A 36 58.51 7.76 -26.51
C GLY A 36 57.72 9.04 -26.80
N LEU A 37 58.17 9.85 -27.78
CA LEU A 37 57.45 11.04 -28.25
C LEU A 37 56.11 10.63 -28.91
N ALA A 38 56.13 9.62 -29.80
CA ALA A 38 54.93 9.11 -30.45
C ALA A 38 53.89 8.62 -29.42
N LEU A 39 54.33 7.84 -28.45
CA LEU A 39 53.47 7.38 -27.37
C LEU A 39 52.90 8.53 -26.53
N SER A 40 53.72 9.54 -26.21
CA SER A 40 53.28 10.69 -25.42
C SER A 40 52.23 11.54 -26.16
N VAL A 41 52.41 11.76 -27.47
CA VAL A 41 51.46 12.51 -28.28
C VAL A 41 50.17 11.74 -28.49
N ASP A 42 50.25 10.46 -28.85
CA ASP A 42 49.07 9.65 -29.07
C ASP A 42 48.30 9.42 -27.76
N TYR A 43 48.97 9.24 -26.62
CA TYR A 43 48.35 9.13 -25.31
C TYR A 43 47.69 10.46 -24.87
N GLY A 44 48.35 11.61 -25.13
CA GLY A 44 47.77 12.93 -24.89
C GLY A 44 46.52 13.16 -25.71
N GLU A 45 46.53 12.73 -26.97
CA GLU A 45 45.39 12.85 -27.87
C GLU A 45 44.25 11.89 -27.45
N LEU A 46 44.57 10.68 -27.03
CA LEU A 46 43.58 9.73 -26.46
C LEU A 46 42.88 10.32 -25.22
N LEU A 47 43.64 10.90 -24.27
CA LEU A 47 43.07 11.53 -23.10
C LEU A 47 42.18 12.74 -23.46
N ARG A 48 42.62 13.56 -24.45
CA ARG A 48 41.83 14.69 -24.96
C ARG A 48 40.50 14.21 -25.54
N GLN A 49 40.52 13.22 -26.41
CA GLN A 49 39.29 12.65 -27.00
C GLN A 49 38.38 12.03 -25.96
N LYS A 50 38.95 11.42 -24.93
CA LYS A 50 38.23 10.90 -23.78
C LYS A 50 37.45 11.97 -23.04
N HIS A 51 38.11 13.09 -22.73
CA HIS A 51 37.47 14.24 -22.07
C HIS A 51 36.40 14.93 -22.97
N GLU A 52 36.69 15.08 -24.26
CA GLU A 52 35.71 15.64 -25.19
C GLU A 52 34.47 14.76 -25.32
N THR A 53 34.64 13.42 -25.34
CA THR A 53 33.53 12.46 -25.37
C THR A 53 32.69 12.57 -24.10
N LEU A 54 33.32 12.65 -22.92
CA LEU A 54 32.61 12.83 -21.64
C LEU A 54 31.82 14.14 -21.63
N ASN A 55 32.44 15.26 -22.05
CA ASN A 55 31.75 16.55 -22.08
C ASN A 55 30.54 16.53 -23.04
N ALA A 56 30.69 15.86 -24.20
CA ALA A 56 29.61 15.70 -25.16
C ALA A 56 28.47 14.81 -24.60
N LEU A 57 28.82 13.75 -23.84
CA LEU A 57 27.83 12.89 -23.15
C LEU A 57 27.08 13.68 -22.09
N ASP A 58 27.76 14.48 -21.26
CA ASP A 58 27.13 15.30 -20.24
C ASP A 58 26.16 16.31 -20.83
N ALA A 59 26.61 17.01 -21.87
CA ALA A 59 25.76 17.96 -22.58
C ALA A 59 24.52 17.30 -23.22
N ALA A 60 24.71 16.17 -23.88
CA ALA A 60 23.63 15.38 -24.47
C ALA A 60 22.67 14.83 -23.41
N GLY A 61 23.22 14.41 -22.26
CA GLY A 61 22.45 13.95 -21.13
C GLY A 61 21.51 15.03 -20.58
N LEU A 62 22.03 16.23 -20.34
CA LEU A 62 21.24 17.39 -19.91
C LEU A 62 20.14 17.78 -20.91
N ALA A 63 20.48 17.80 -22.20
CA ALA A 63 19.52 18.10 -23.24
C ALA A 63 18.43 17.05 -23.39
N ALA A 64 18.79 15.76 -23.33
CA ALA A 64 17.85 14.65 -23.34
C ALA A 64 16.93 14.64 -22.10
N ALA A 65 17.47 14.98 -20.92
CA ALA A 65 16.70 15.10 -19.69
C ALA A 65 15.60 16.16 -19.81
N GLN A 66 15.88 17.29 -20.45
CA GLN A 66 14.86 18.33 -20.71
C GLN A 66 13.75 17.83 -21.64
N GLN A 67 14.07 17.02 -22.65
CA GLN A 67 13.08 16.42 -23.54
C GLN A 67 12.19 15.39 -22.80
N ILE A 68 12.77 14.60 -21.89
CA ILE A 68 12.02 13.66 -21.05
C ILE A 68 11.02 14.41 -20.16
N VAL A 69 11.47 15.48 -19.50
CA VAL A 69 10.61 16.32 -18.64
C VAL A 69 9.51 17.01 -19.45
N ALA A 70 9.79 17.33 -20.73
CA ALA A 70 8.79 17.90 -21.64
C ALA A 70 7.81 16.85 -22.21
N GLY A 71 7.95 15.56 -21.84
CA GLY A 71 7.04 14.50 -22.28
C GLY A 71 7.30 13.97 -23.70
N ALA A 72 8.49 14.17 -24.26
CA ALA A 72 8.84 13.66 -25.57
C ALA A 72 8.87 12.12 -25.61
N SER A 73 8.58 11.53 -26.77
CA SER A 73 8.61 10.08 -26.95
C SER A 73 10.04 9.52 -26.81
N ASP A 74 10.15 8.23 -26.49
CA ASP A 74 11.44 7.53 -26.35
C ASP A 74 12.33 7.66 -27.58
N ASN A 75 11.73 7.59 -28.75
CA ASN A 75 12.45 7.69 -30.01
C ASN A 75 12.94 9.12 -30.24
N ASP A 76 12.11 10.12 -29.92
CA ASP A 76 12.48 11.52 -30.05
C ASP A 76 13.62 11.88 -29.09
N VAL A 77 13.54 11.43 -27.84
CA VAL A 77 14.60 11.65 -26.83
C VAL A 77 15.91 11.02 -27.29
N LYS A 78 15.89 9.77 -27.78
CA LYS A 78 17.11 9.09 -28.29
C LYS A 78 17.69 9.79 -29.53
N ALA A 79 16.83 10.19 -30.46
CA ALA A 79 17.25 10.93 -31.67
C ALA A 79 17.85 12.27 -31.29
N TYR A 80 17.20 13.02 -30.40
CA TYR A 80 17.68 14.31 -29.91
C TYR A 80 19.01 14.19 -29.17
N ALA A 81 19.13 13.21 -28.26
CA ALA A 81 20.36 12.93 -27.53
C ALA A 81 21.53 12.63 -28.50
N LYS A 82 21.28 11.83 -29.55
CA LYS A 82 22.27 11.49 -30.57
C LYS A 82 22.74 12.74 -31.34
N THR A 83 21.79 13.53 -31.85
CA THR A 83 22.11 14.74 -32.59
C THR A 83 22.88 15.73 -31.72
N PHE A 84 22.49 15.89 -30.45
CA PHE A 84 23.16 16.81 -29.54
C PHE A 84 24.56 16.32 -29.17
N PHE A 85 24.75 15.01 -28.96
CA PHE A 85 26.05 14.39 -28.73
C PHE A 85 27.00 14.62 -29.92
N GLU A 86 26.57 14.27 -31.12
CA GLU A 86 27.37 14.43 -32.35
C GLU A 86 27.78 15.89 -32.61
N THR A 87 26.87 16.83 -32.30
CA THR A 87 27.15 18.27 -32.45
C THR A 87 28.19 18.77 -31.43
N ASN A 88 28.30 18.13 -30.28
CA ASN A 88 29.23 18.54 -29.21
C ASN A 88 30.55 17.75 -29.19
N LEU A 89 30.79 16.85 -30.14
CA LEU A 89 32.04 16.07 -30.24
C LEU A 89 33.29 16.88 -30.62
N ALA A 90 33.14 18.19 -30.89
CA ALA A 90 34.22 19.12 -31.23
C ALA A 90 35.07 18.64 -32.41
N ARG A 91 36.23 18.00 -32.16
CA ARG A 91 37.20 17.56 -33.18
C ARG A 91 37.13 16.06 -33.45
N ILE A 92 36.21 15.37 -32.85
CA ILE A 92 36.06 13.91 -33.03
C ILE A 92 35.09 13.67 -34.19
N ASP A 93 35.47 12.81 -35.13
CA ASP A 93 34.56 12.41 -36.21
C ASP A 93 33.44 11.53 -35.62
N PRO A 94 32.15 11.93 -35.75
CA PRO A 94 31.02 11.13 -35.29
C PRO A 94 31.01 9.70 -35.83
N ALA A 95 31.60 9.45 -37.03
CA ALA A 95 31.67 8.11 -37.61
C ALA A 95 32.52 7.13 -36.78
N ASN A 96 33.42 7.64 -35.94
CA ASN A 96 34.24 6.84 -35.03
C ASN A 96 33.56 6.59 -33.68
N THR A 97 32.32 7.04 -33.53
CA THR A 97 31.58 6.92 -32.25
C THR A 97 30.31 6.10 -32.39
N ALA A 98 29.95 5.37 -31.34
CA ALA A 98 28.67 4.68 -31.22
C ALA A 98 28.02 5.08 -29.90
N LEU A 99 26.92 5.84 -29.96
CA LEU A 99 26.15 6.26 -28.77
C LEU A 99 25.04 5.25 -28.43
N THR A 100 25.02 4.84 -27.20
CA THR A 100 23.92 4.05 -26.60
C THR A 100 23.20 4.92 -25.57
N VAL A 101 21.90 5.12 -25.72
CA VAL A 101 21.05 5.87 -24.79
C VAL A 101 20.11 4.91 -24.08
N THR A 102 20.32 4.73 -22.80
CA THR A 102 19.42 3.99 -21.90
C THR A 102 18.53 4.99 -21.18
N LEU A 103 17.25 4.98 -21.55
CA LEU A 103 16.27 5.85 -20.91
C LEU A 103 15.90 5.32 -19.53
N PRO A 104 15.47 6.21 -18.62
CA PRO A 104 14.92 5.77 -17.34
C PRO A 104 13.82 4.75 -17.57
N ASN A 105 13.95 3.58 -16.96
CA ASN A 105 12.91 2.58 -17.02
C ASN A 105 11.92 2.85 -15.89
N ASN A 106 10.68 3.15 -16.24
CA ASN A 106 9.59 3.34 -15.27
C ASN A 106 9.33 2.11 -14.42
N ASN A 107 9.70 0.93 -14.93
CA ASN A 107 9.54 -0.33 -14.22
C ASN A 107 10.61 -0.58 -13.15
N ALA A 108 11.60 0.29 -12.98
CA ALA A 108 12.67 0.12 -11.99
C ALA A 108 12.72 1.23 -10.93
N GLY A 109 11.77 2.18 -10.95
CA GLY A 109 11.75 3.38 -10.10
C GLY A 109 13.07 4.15 -10.15
N GLY A 110 13.02 5.46 -10.11
CA GLY A 110 14.21 6.31 -10.15
C GLY A 110 14.78 6.48 -11.55
N GLY A 111 14.58 7.66 -12.10
CA GLY A 111 14.93 7.95 -13.46
C GLY A 111 16.42 8.21 -13.68
N THR A 112 17.24 7.18 -13.88
CA THR A 112 18.60 7.37 -14.36
C THR A 112 18.61 7.29 -15.88
N LEU A 113 18.94 8.41 -16.52
CA LEU A 113 19.29 8.49 -17.92
C LEU A 113 20.76 8.16 -18.06
N LYS A 114 21.10 7.10 -18.79
CA LYS A 114 22.49 6.70 -19.01
C LYS A 114 22.83 6.81 -20.49
N LEU A 115 23.85 7.57 -20.77
CA LEU A 115 24.43 7.70 -22.11
C LEU A 115 25.83 7.09 -22.08
N CYS A 116 26.11 6.14 -22.96
CA CYS A 116 27.43 5.56 -23.14
C CYS A 116 27.87 5.73 -24.59
N ALA A 117 29.08 6.22 -24.83
CA ALA A 117 29.67 6.30 -26.13
C ALA A 117 30.91 5.44 -26.22
N SER A 118 30.95 4.55 -27.20
CA SER A 118 32.18 3.86 -27.60
C SER A 118 32.87 4.68 -28.65
N LEU A 119 34.16 4.97 -28.45
CA LEU A 119 34.99 5.72 -29.39
C LEU A 119 36.14 4.83 -29.86
N THR A 120 36.34 4.74 -31.17
CA THR A 120 37.51 4.11 -31.77
C THR A 120 38.56 5.17 -32.01
N PHE A 121 39.66 5.09 -31.27
CA PHE A 121 40.82 5.97 -31.39
C PHE A 121 41.81 5.40 -32.38
N HIS A 122 42.18 6.21 -33.36
CA HIS A 122 43.20 5.92 -34.36
C HIS A 122 44.50 6.66 -33.99
N PRO A 123 45.54 5.99 -33.51
CA PRO A 123 46.77 6.64 -33.11
C PRO A 123 47.51 7.22 -34.36
N TYR A 124 48.06 8.43 -34.23
CA TYR A 124 48.72 9.14 -35.32
C TYR A 124 50.14 8.66 -35.58
N PHE A 125 50.93 8.48 -34.53
CA PHE A 125 52.36 8.21 -34.61
C PHE A 125 52.73 6.78 -34.17
N LEU A 126 51.95 6.13 -33.35
CA LEU A 126 52.21 4.80 -32.84
C LEU A 126 52.31 3.73 -33.95
N PRO A 127 51.53 3.79 -35.05
CA PRO A 127 51.70 2.84 -36.15
C PRO A 127 53.06 2.96 -36.84
N ALA A 128 53.59 4.19 -37.04
CA ALA A 128 54.90 4.40 -37.59
C ALA A 128 56.03 3.99 -36.63
N ALA A 129 55.87 4.28 -35.32
CA ALA A 129 56.82 3.85 -34.31
C ALA A 129 56.84 2.34 -34.12
N SER A 130 55.72 1.63 -34.21
CA SER A 130 55.62 0.19 -34.08
C SER A 130 56.33 -0.54 -35.25
N LEU A 131 56.27 -0.01 -36.49
CA LEU A 131 56.99 -0.55 -37.62
C LEU A 131 58.52 -0.54 -37.43
N LEU A 132 59.05 0.47 -36.70
CA LEU A 132 60.50 0.59 -36.41
C LEU A 132 60.98 -0.44 -35.40
N ILE A 133 60.09 -1.01 -34.57
CA ILE A 133 60.42 -2.00 -33.53
C ILE A 133 59.86 -3.40 -33.84
N GLY A 134 59.33 -3.58 -35.08
CA GLY A 134 58.81 -4.90 -35.52
C GLY A 134 57.44 -5.27 -34.95
N GLY A 135 56.66 -4.29 -34.44
CA GLY A 135 55.32 -4.46 -33.92
C GLY A 135 54.23 -3.99 -34.88
N THR A 136 52.98 -4.19 -34.52
CA THR A 136 51.80 -3.64 -35.19
C THR A 136 51.00 -2.84 -34.17
N ALA A 137 50.74 -1.53 -34.40
CA ALA A 137 49.77 -0.77 -33.60
C ALA A 137 48.38 -0.94 -34.22
N SER A 138 47.41 -1.20 -33.39
CA SER A 138 45.99 -1.30 -33.75
C SER A 138 45.22 -0.16 -33.16
N ASP A 139 44.06 0.13 -33.75
CA ASP A 139 43.07 1.02 -33.17
C ASP A 139 42.66 0.59 -31.77
N THR A 140 42.38 1.55 -30.91
CA THR A 140 41.97 1.30 -29.54
C THR A 140 40.55 1.81 -29.33
N THR A 141 39.65 0.94 -28.91
CA THR A 141 38.28 1.33 -28.56
C THR A 141 38.17 1.49 -27.06
N PHE A 142 37.57 2.58 -26.61
CA PHE A 142 37.21 2.82 -25.22
C PHE A 142 35.75 3.26 -25.12
N THR A 143 35.13 3.02 -23.96
CA THR A 143 33.76 3.41 -23.70
C THR A 143 33.72 4.33 -22.49
N GLU A 144 33.06 5.47 -22.64
CA GLU A 144 32.76 6.41 -21.57
C GLU A 144 31.25 6.48 -21.36
N CYS A 145 30.82 6.68 -20.13
CA CYS A 145 29.40 6.78 -19.77
C CYS A 145 29.17 8.03 -18.91
N SER A 146 28.05 8.68 -19.15
CA SER A 146 27.48 9.71 -18.29
C SER A 146 26.13 9.23 -17.78
N GLU A 147 25.89 9.44 -16.50
CA GLU A 147 24.63 9.09 -15.85
C GLU A 147 24.00 10.34 -15.25
N LEU A 148 22.80 10.66 -15.69
CA LEU A 148 22.01 11.79 -15.18
C LEU A 148 20.76 11.28 -14.49
N ARG A 149 20.58 11.62 -13.23
CA ARG A 149 19.33 11.33 -12.52
C ARG A 149 18.35 12.46 -12.76
N LEU A 150 17.15 12.11 -13.21
CA LEU A 150 16.05 13.07 -13.35
C LEU A 150 15.53 13.46 -11.95
N LYS A 151 15.11 14.70 -11.78
CA LYS A 151 14.38 15.11 -10.58
C LYS A 151 13.05 14.38 -10.55
N ASN A 152 12.89 13.45 -9.61
CA ASN A 152 11.70 12.65 -9.48
C ASN A 152 10.65 13.36 -8.64
N THR A 153 9.39 13.25 -9.06
CA THR A 153 8.25 13.47 -8.18
C THR A 153 8.14 12.28 -7.23
N LEU A 154 7.48 12.48 -6.11
CA LEU A 154 7.40 11.49 -5.05
C LEU A 154 5.96 11.39 -4.52
N GLU A 155 5.42 10.19 -4.51
CA GLU A 155 4.13 9.86 -3.91
C GLU A 155 4.37 8.90 -2.75
N VAL A 156 4.02 9.31 -1.53
CA VAL A 156 4.30 8.56 -0.30
C VAL A 156 2.99 8.25 0.42
N ALA A 157 2.70 6.97 0.62
CA ALA A 157 1.67 6.54 1.55
C ALA A 157 2.29 6.29 2.93
N LEU A 158 1.82 7.01 3.93
CA LEU A 158 2.11 6.75 5.34
C LEU A 158 1.08 5.75 5.87
N VAL A 159 1.48 4.50 6.03
CA VAL A 159 0.67 3.41 6.58
C VAL A 159 1.04 3.24 8.04
N LEU A 160 0.25 3.84 8.92
CA LEU A 160 0.60 4.02 10.31
C LEU A 160 -0.32 3.20 11.21
N ASP A 161 0.31 2.39 12.05
CA ASP A 161 -0.39 1.57 13.04
C ASP A 161 -1.19 2.43 14.02
N ASN A 162 -2.47 2.13 14.12
CA ASN A 162 -3.43 2.74 15.03
C ASN A 162 -4.06 1.69 15.96
N SER A 163 -3.42 0.53 16.12
CA SER A 163 -3.89 -0.54 17.01
C SER A 163 -3.75 -0.17 18.47
N GLY A 164 -4.40 -0.93 19.34
CA GLY A 164 -4.47 -0.65 20.78
C GLY A 164 -3.12 -0.59 21.46
N SER A 165 -2.13 -1.39 21.03
CA SER A 165 -0.76 -1.42 21.57
C SER A 165 0.00 -0.12 21.39
N MET A 166 -0.38 0.70 20.41
CA MET A 166 0.18 2.05 20.24
C MET A 166 -0.14 3.02 21.40
N SER A 167 -1.05 2.64 22.31
CA SER A 167 -1.28 3.38 23.57
C SER A 167 -0.21 3.11 24.64
N ASP A 168 0.62 2.09 24.47
CA ASP A 168 1.68 1.74 25.41
C ASP A 168 2.83 2.77 25.38
N LEU A 169 3.64 2.78 26.42
CA LEU A 169 4.81 3.65 26.50
C LEU A 169 5.92 3.14 25.56
N GLY A 170 6.50 4.06 24.82
CA GLY A 170 7.66 3.78 23.98
C GLY A 170 8.93 3.52 24.81
N SER A 171 9.70 2.51 24.44
CA SER A 171 10.92 2.11 25.13
C SER A 171 11.93 3.26 25.20
N GLY A 172 12.44 3.51 26.40
CA GLY A 172 13.41 4.58 26.67
C GLY A 172 12.81 5.99 26.68
N THR A 173 11.48 6.11 26.71
CA THR A 173 10.77 7.39 26.79
C THR A 173 9.69 7.34 27.87
N GLY A 174 9.12 8.50 28.22
CA GLY A 174 7.94 8.60 29.09
C GLY A 174 6.65 8.84 28.29
N GLU A 175 6.70 8.72 26.95
CA GLU A 175 5.59 9.03 26.04
C GLU A 175 4.99 7.78 25.44
N LYS A 176 3.72 7.85 25.03
CA LYS A 176 3.04 6.79 24.31
C LYS A 176 3.61 6.64 22.91
N ARG A 177 3.68 5.41 22.39
CA ARG A 177 4.15 5.09 21.03
C ARG A 177 3.42 5.91 19.97
N ILE A 178 2.10 6.08 20.10
CA ILE A 178 1.33 6.89 19.14
C ILE A 178 1.79 8.36 19.10
N ASN A 179 2.16 8.96 20.22
CA ASN A 179 2.63 10.35 20.25
C ASN A 179 4.00 10.49 19.58
N LEU A 180 4.89 9.53 19.86
CA LEU A 180 6.21 9.43 19.22
C LEU A 180 6.05 9.26 17.70
N LEU A 181 5.14 8.37 17.26
CA LEU A 181 4.83 8.16 15.85
C LEU A 181 4.30 9.42 15.17
N LYS A 182 3.32 10.09 15.77
CA LYS A 182 2.76 11.35 15.25
C LYS A 182 3.85 12.41 15.06
N SER A 183 4.72 12.55 16.05
CA SER A 183 5.83 13.52 16.01
C SER A 183 6.81 13.18 14.88
N ALA A 184 7.21 11.92 14.75
CA ALA A 184 8.14 11.46 13.71
C ALA A 184 7.53 11.57 12.29
N ALA A 185 6.26 11.19 12.13
CA ALA A 185 5.56 11.29 10.85
C ALA A 185 5.42 12.74 10.39
N LYS A 186 5.01 13.66 11.29
CA LYS A 186 4.95 15.09 10.97
C LYS A 186 6.31 15.68 10.62
N GLN A 187 7.38 15.26 11.29
CA GLN A 187 8.74 15.68 10.96
C GLN A 187 9.16 15.22 9.55
N LEU A 188 8.78 13.99 9.15
CA LEU A 188 9.02 13.49 7.79
C LEU A 188 8.29 14.34 6.75
N VAL A 189 7.00 14.61 6.97
CA VAL A 189 6.18 15.48 6.11
C VAL A 189 6.80 16.86 5.98
N ASP A 190 7.17 17.51 7.10
CA ASP A 190 7.78 18.84 7.09
C ASP A 190 9.13 18.85 6.34
N THR A 191 9.96 17.83 6.54
CA THR A 191 11.28 17.72 5.88
C THR A 191 11.13 17.64 4.36
N LEU A 192 10.22 16.81 3.86
CA LEU A 192 10.01 16.64 2.42
C LEU A 192 9.20 17.80 1.81
N ALA A 193 8.34 18.44 2.58
CA ALA A 193 7.63 19.66 2.16
C ALA A 193 8.60 20.82 1.88
N LEU A 194 9.60 21.04 2.73
CA LEU A 194 10.63 22.05 2.51
C LEU A 194 11.38 21.84 1.19
N GLN A 195 11.68 20.59 0.85
CA GLN A 195 12.31 20.25 -0.41
C GLN A 195 11.35 20.43 -1.61
N ALA A 196 10.08 20.07 -1.42
CA ALA A 196 9.04 20.22 -2.43
C ALA A 196 8.85 21.70 -2.82
N GLN A 197 8.84 22.60 -1.85
CA GLN A 197 8.69 24.04 -2.07
C GLN A 197 9.82 24.64 -2.92
N GLN A 198 10.98 24.01 -2.99
CA GLN A 198 12.09 24.42 -3.85
C GLN A 198 11.88 24.03 -5.33
N MET A 199 10.96 23.10 -5.62
CA MET A 199 10.71 22.54 -6.94
C MET A 199 9.57 23.28 -7.67
N LYS A 200 9.63 24.61 -7.72
CA LYS A 200 8.56 25.51 -8.21
C LYS A 200 8.06 25.24 -9.64
N GLN A 201 8.83 24.54 -10.47
CA GLN A 201 8.47 24.25 -11.86
C GLN A 201 7.81 22.86 -12.04
N ILE A 202 7.67 22.09 -10.97
CA ILE A 202 7.08 20.76 -11.01
C ILE A 202 5.73 20.80 -10.29
N THR A 203 4.70 20.36 -10.99
CA THR A 203 3.36 20.25 -10.41
C THR A 203 3.32 19.08 -9.45
N LYS A 204 2.85 19.31 -8.22
CA LYS A 204 2.73 18.31 -7.14
C LYS A 204 4.05 17.50 -6.96
N PRO A 205 5.15 18.15 -6.60
CA PRO A 205 6.46 17.52 -6.57
C PRO A 205 6.58 16.44 -5.51
N VAL A 206 5.88 16.58 -4.40
CA VAL A 206 5.76 15.57 -3.32
C VAL A 206 4.34 15.51 -2.83
N GLN A 207 3.78 14.34 -2.85
CA GLN A 207 2.45 14.09 -2.32
C GLN A 207 2.53 13.05 -1.19
N PHE A 208 1.71 13.25 -0.17
CA PHE A 208 1.52 12.29 0.91
C PHE A 208 0.06 11.86 0.99
N SER A 209 -0.17 10.57 1.25
CA SER A 209 -1.43 10.05 1.77
C SER A 209 -1.20 9.48 3.18
N LEU A 210 -2.26 9.42 3.97
CA LEU A 210 -2.24 8.79 5.29
C LEU A 210 -3.25 7.65 5.34
N VAL A 211 -2.80 6.49 5.78
CA VAL A 211 -3.61 5.28 5.98
C VAL A 211 -3.44 4.81 7.42
N PRO A 212 -4.25 5.30 8.36
CA PRO A 212 -4.32 4.71 9.69
C PRO A 212 -4.93 3.31 9.59
N PHE A 213 -4.29 2.31 10.18
CA PHE A 213 -4.83 0.95 10.15
C PHE A 213 -4.86 0.34 11.56
N ALA A 214 -5.83 -0.53 11.78
CA ALA A 214 -5.93 -1.41 12.94
C ALA A 214 -6.43 -2.79 12.48
N ALA A 215 -7.52 -3.32 13.03
CA ALA A 215 -8.16 -4.55 12.55
C ALA A 215 -8.76 -4.41 11.14
N SER A 216 -9.02 -3.18 10.73
CA SER A 216 -9.54 -2.78 9.42
C SER A 216 -9.01 -1.41 9.03
N VAL A 217 -9.37 -0.96 7.84
CA VAL A 217 -9.07 0.39 7.32
C VAL A 217 -10.38 1.09 6.99
N ASN A 218 -10.43 2.38 7.29
CA ASN A 218 -11.57 3.26 7.03
C ASN A 218 -11.31 4.10 5.76
N VAL A 219 -12.11 3.88 4.73
CA VAL A 219 -12.01 4.62 3.46
C VAL A 219 -12.79 5.94 3.48
N GLY A 220 -13.66 6.11 4.47
CA GLY A 220 -14.55 7.26 4.62
C GLY A 220 -16.01 6.95 4.27
N PRO A 221 -16.96 7.42 5.09
CA PRO A 221 -18.38 7.11 4.91
C PRO A 221 -19.03 7.80 3.70
N THR A 222 -18.35 8.77 3.08
CA THR A 222 -18.83 9.48 1.89
C THR A 222 -18.70 8.66 0.60
N HIS A 223 -18.02 7.51 0.66
CA HIS A 223 -17.81 6.60 -0.47
C HIS A 223 -18.91 5.53 -0.62
N ASP A 224 -20.02 5.67 0.10
CA ASP A 224 -21.12 4.70 0.09
C ASP A 224 -21.80 4.52 -1.27
N GLN A 225 -21.73 5.52 -2.17
CA GLN A 225 -22.32 5.51 -3.50
C GLN A 225 -21.29 5.37 -4.64
N ASP A 226 -20.01 5.16 -4.31
CA ASP A 226 -18.98 5.07 -5.34
C ASP A 226 -19.08 3.76 -6.12
N GLY A 227 -18.81 3.82 -7.43
CA GLY A 227 -18.94 2.68 -8.34
C GLY A 227 -17.95 1.53 -8.10
N TRP A 228 -16.98 1.70 -7.20
CA TRP A 228 -16.09 0.65 -6.75
C TRP A 228 -16.61 -0.13 -5.52
N MET A 229 -17.69 0.36 -4.91
CA MET A 229 -18.44 -0.36 -3.87
C MET A 229 -19.49 -1.27 -4.52
N ASP A 230 -19.75 -2.41 -3.89
CA ASP A 230 -20.80 -3.33 -4.34
C ASP A 230 -22.19 -2.82 -3.95
N GLN A 231 -22.80 -2.08 -4.88
CA GLN A 231 -24.14 -1.52 -4.70
C GLN A 231 -25.26 -2.55 -4.95
N ASP A 232 -24.96 -3.55 -5.76
CA ASP A 232 -25.97 -4.48 -6.28
C ASP A 232 -25.98 -5.84 -5.57
N GLY A 233 -25.10 -6.03 -4.57
CA GLY A 233 -25.03 -7.30 -3.83
C GLY A 233 -24.42 -8.44 -4.65
N MET A 234 -23.56 -8.13 -5.61
CA MET A 234 -22.98 -9.09 -6.54
C MET A 234 -21.69 -9.71 -6.03
N SER A 235 -20.96 -9.03 -5.15
CA SER A 235 -19.72 -9.52 -4.59
C SER A 235 -19.95 -10.85 -3.84
N PRO A 236 -19.09 -11.86 -4.02
CA PRO A 236 -19.25 -13.15 -3.34
C PRO A 236 -19.17 -13.05 -1.82
N ILE A 237 -18.57 -11.97 -1.28
CA ILE A 237 -18.48 -11.75 0.17
C ILE A 237 -19.62 -10.91 0.74
N GLN A 238 -20.50 -10.38 -0.10
CA GLN A 238 -21.59 -9.49 0.33
C GLN A 238 -22.51 -10.15 1.37
N HIS A 239 -22.72 -11.46 1.22
CA HIS A 239 -23.64 -12.25 2.04
C HIS A 239 -22.92 -13.33 2.88
N GLU A 240 -21.60 -13.20 3.07
CA GLU A 240 -20.76 -14.23 3.68
C GLU A 240 -21.24 -14.63 5.09
N ASP A 241 -21.66 -13.66 5.90
CA ASP A 241 -22.06 -13.84 7.28
C ASP A 241 -23.59 -13.75 7.47
N PHE A 242 -24.38 -13.82 6.40
CA PHE A 242 -25.83 -13.58 6.41
C PHE A 242 -26.63 -14.71 5.76
N ASP A 243 -27.61 -15.25 6.48
CA ASP A 243 -28.51 -16.28 5.98
C ASP A 243 -29.87 -15.71 5.57
N TRP A 244 -29.93 -15.15 4.35
CA TRP A 244 -31.16 -14.61 3.79
C TRP A 244 -32.26 -15.66 3.60
N THR A 245 -31.97 -16.96 3.66
CA THR A 245 -33.01 -18.02 3.55
C THR A 245 -33.98 -17.99 4.73
N THR A 246 -33.58 -17.41 5.86
CA THR A 246 -34.45 -17.19 7.03
C THR A 246 -35.59 -16.21 6.71
N MET A 247 -35.43 -15.36 5.72
CA MET A 247 -36.45 -14.45 5.19
C MET A 247 -37.21 -15.04 3.99
N SER A 248 -37.74 -16.23 4.13
CA SER A 248 -38.53 -16.87 3.06
C SER A 248 -39.98 -16.35 2.99
N ALA A 249 -40.60 -16.44 1.81
CA ALA A 249 -42.01 -16.11 1.62
C ALA A 249 -42.95 -16.96 2.52
N ALA A 250 -42.54 -18.18 2.89
CA ALA A 250 -43.28 -19.03 3.80
C ALA A 250 -43.32 -18.46 5.24
N ASN A 251 -42.24 -17.78 5.65
CA ASN A 251 -42.15 -17.15 6.96
C ASN A 251 -42.86 -15.79 7.03
N ASN A 252 -42.79 -15.02 5.96
CA ASN A 252 -43.47 -13.72 5.82
C ASN A 252 -43.71 -13.41 4.35
N PRO A 253 -44.94 -13.63 3.81
CA PRO A 253 -45.22 -13.39 2.41
C PRO A 253 -45.18 -11.92 2.01
N ASP A 254 -45.37 -11.01 2.95
CA ASP A 254 -45.35 -9.57 2.69
C ASP A 254 -43.94 -8.98 2.68
N LYS A 255 -42.96 -9.62 3.33
CA LYS A 255 -41.58 -9.12 3.43
C LYS A 255 -40.58 -10.28 3.43
N TYR A 256 -40.07 -10.64 2.28
CA TYR A 256 -39.15 -11.76 2.12
C TYR A 256 -37.99 -11.46 1.18
N ALA A 257 -36.99 -12.32 1.15
CA ALA A 257 -35.83 -12.28 0.28
C ALA A 257 -35.93 -13.39 -0.78
N GLU A 258 -35.57 -13.05 -2.02
CA GLU A 258 -35.50 -14.01 -3.13
C GLU A 258 -34.16 -13.88 -3.85
N LYS A 259 -33.50 -15.02 -4.12
CA LYS A 259 -32.24 -15.04 -4.85
C LYS A 259 -32.48 -15.24 -6.33
N LEU A 260 -32.06 -14.28 -7.16
CA LEU A 260 -32.12 -14.33 -8.62
C LEU A 260 -30.72 -14.05 -9.20
N ASN A 261 -30.22 -14.93 -10.06
CA ASN A 261 -28.91 -14.77 -10.72
C ASN A 261 -27.75 -14.47 -9.76
N GLY A 262 -27.80 -15.04 -8.57
CA GLY A 262 -26.76 -14.86 -7.55
C GLY A 262 -27.00 -13.70 -6.58
N VAL A 263 -27.88 -12.77 -6.90
CA VAL A 263 -28.20 -11.57 -6.10
C VAL A 263 -29.47 -11.82 -5.27
N TRP A 264 -29.47 -11.35 -4.04
CA TRP A 264 -30.65 -11.35 -3.19
C TRP A 264 -31.44 -10.06 -3.36
N TYR A 265 -32.77 -10.18 -3.49
CA TYR A 265 -33.70 -9.08 -3.72
C TYR A 265 -34.78 -9.01 -2.64
N LYS A 266 -35.22 -7.81 -2.34
CA LYS A 266 -36.38 -7.50 -1.50
C LYS A 266 -37.67 -7.86 -2.23
N ARG A 267 -38.52 -8.74 -1.67
CA ARG A 267 -39.77 -9.16 -2.26
C ARG A 267 -40.93 -9.00 -1.29
N GLY A 268 -42.09 -8.74 -1.84
CA GLY A 268 -43.32 -8.49 -1.07
C GLY A 268 -43.62 -7.01 -0.85
N THR A 269 -44.84 -6.70 -0.49
CA THR A 269 -45.32 -5.30 -0.32
C THR A 269 -44.80 -4.63 0.96
N GLY A 270 -44.37 -5.40 1.93
CA GLY A 270 -43.86 -4.91 3.21
C GLY A 270 -42.51 -4.16 3.11
N TRP A 271 -41.86 -4.17 1.93
CA TRP A 271 -40.67 -3.36 1.68
C TRP A 271 -40.98 -1.93 1.20
N GLY A 272 -42.27 -1.63 0.92
CA GLY A 272 -42.65 -0.30 0.42
C GLY A 272 -41.91 0.07 -0.87
N GLU A 273 -41.34 1.27 -0.91
CA GLU A 273 -40.62 1.80 -2.09
C GLU A 273 -39.32 1.05 -2.40
N THR A 274 -38.76 0.32 -1.45
CA THR A 274 -37.52 -0.46 -1.67
C THR A 274 -37.78 -1.88 -2.19
N LYS A 275 -39.04 -2.24 -2.45
CA LYS A 275 -39.39 -3.51 -3.08
C LYS A 275 -38.64 -3.68 -4.40
N ASP A 276 -38.20 -4.90 -4.66
CA ASP A 276 -37.45 -5.31 -5.86
C ASP A 276 -36.03 -4.74 -5.98
N GLN A 277 -35.55 -3.99 -4.97
CA GLN A 277 -34.16 -3.58 -4.89
C GLN A 277 -33.28 -4.71 -4.33
N PRO A 278 -31.96 -4.70 -4.64
CA PRO A 278 -31.02 -5.65 -4.04
C PRO A 278 -30.97 -5.55 -2.50
N LEU A 279 -30.78 -6.70 -1.85
CA LEU A 279 -30.42 -6.76 -0.45
C LEU A 279 -28.91 -6.74 -0.34
N THR A 280 -28.36 -5.70 0.30
CA THR A 280 -26.93 -5.50 0.51
C THR A 280 -26.66 -5.17 1.97
N ARG A 281 -25.39 -5.09 2.35
CA ARG A 281 -25.04 -4.58 3.69
C ARG A 281 -25.44 -3.12 3.85
N PHE A 282 -25.46 -2.33 2.77
CA PHE A 282 -26.04 -0.99 2.81
C PHE A 282 -27.56 -1.02 3.09
N SER A 283 -28.28 -2.02 2.57
CA SER A 283 -29.70 -2.22 2.93
C SER A 283 -29.88 -2.45 4.42
N LEU A 284 -28.98 -3.19 5.06
CA LEU A 284 -29.05 -3.42 6.52
C LEU A 284 -28.90 -2.08 7.27
N TYR A 285 -27.93 -1.25 6.92
CA TYR A 285 -27.81 0.10 7.50
C TYR A 285 -29.04 0.99 7.23
N ALA A 286 -29.63 0.89 6.05
CA ALA A 286 -30.76 1.71 5.65
C ALA A 286 -32.07 1.28 6.33
N ASP A 287 -32.31 -0.03 6.45
CA ASP A 287 -33.60 -0.62 6.84
C ASP A 287 -33.69 -0.92 8.34
N MET A 288 -32.56 -0.96 9.06
CA MET A 288 -32.59 -1.11 10.52
C MET A 288 -33.07 0.17 11.19
N THR A 289 -34.20 0.05 11.89
CA THR A 289 -34.84 1.19 12.53
C THR A 289 -35.13 0.95 14.00
N VAL A 290 -35.05 2.04 14.77
CA VAL A 290 -35.47 2.10 16.16
C VAL A 290 -36.59 3.13 16.32
N GLU A 291 -37.43 2.92 17.29
CA GLU A 291 -38.42 3.89 17.70
C GLU A 291 -37.72 5.15 18.23
N SER A 292 -37.94 6.28 17.57
CA SER A 292 -37.39 7.58 17.97
C SER A 292 -38.41 8.47 18.69
N GLY A 293 -39.67 8.11 18.63
CA GLY A 293 -40.76 8.76 19.33
C GLY A 293 -42.06 7.99 19.16
N ARG A 294 -43.02 8.29 20.00
CA ARG A 294 -44.36 7.75 19.91
C ARG A 294 -45.40 8.75 20.38
N GLU A 295 -46.56 8.73 19.75
CA GLU A 295 -47.72 9.50 20.11
C GLU A 295 -48.87 8.55 20.43
N GLU A 296 -49.54 8.76 21.58
CA GLU A 296 -50.70 7.93 21.96
C GLU A 296 -51.90 8.27 21.04
N VAL A 297 -52.49 7.25 20.43
CA VAL A 297 -53.71 7.44 19.65
C VAL A 297 -54.83 7.83 20.58
N PRO A 298 -55.47 9.01 20.39
CA PRO A 298 -56.53 9.47 21.27
C PRO A 298 -57.67 8.47 21.36
N ASN A 299 -58.11 8.16 22.57
CA ASN A 299 -59.20 7.21 22.88
C ASN A 299 -58.97 5.77 22.44
N SER A 300 -57.71 5.33 22.24
CA SER A 300 -57.39 3.94 21.90
C SER A 300 -57.55 2.95 23.05
N LYS A 301 -57.50 3.42 24.29
CA LYS A 301 -57.74 2.56 25.46
C LYS A 301 -59.16 2.05 25.50
N GLN A 302 -59.31 0.75 25.62
CA GLN A 302 -60.58 0.07 25.80
C GLN A 302 -60.68 -0.57 27.19
N TYR A 303 -61.83 -0.47 27.80
CA TYR A 303 -62.06 -1.16 29.08
C TYR A 303 -62.39 -2.63 28.81
N VAL A 304 -61.50 -3.54 29.17
CA VAL A 304 -61.64 -4.99 29.04
C VAL A 304 -62.14 -5.55 30.35
N CYS A 305 -63.22 -6.31 30.29
CA CYS A 305 -63.76 -6.92 31.48
C CYS A 305 -63.16 -8.31 31.74
N ASP A 306 -62.54 -8.49 32.90
CA ASP A 306 -61.89 -9.74 33.32
C ASP A 306 -62.84 -10.72 33.96
N THR A 307 -63.87 -10.18 34.63
CA THR A 307 -64.83 -11.02 35.35
C THR A 307 -66.24 -10.45 35.24
N TYR A 308 -67.19 -11.28 34.92
CA TYR A 308 -68.61 -10.91 34.81
C TYR A 308 -69.42 -11.44 35.96
N LYS A 309 -70.38 -10.65 36.41
CA LYS A 309 -71.43 -11.09 37.35
C LYS A 309 -72.38 -12.05 36.62
N LYS A 310 -73.18 -12.82 37.43
CA LYS A 310 -74.20 -13.75 36.87
C LYS A 310 -75.22 -13.08 35.95
N ASN A 311 -75.41 -11.78 36.05
CA ASN A 311 -76.33 -10.98 35.20
C ASN A 311 -75.67 -10.42 33.95
N GLY A 312 -74.43 -10.77 33.64
CA GLY A 312 -73.68 -10.33 32.47
C GLY A 312 -73.04 -8.95 32.58
N THR A 313 -73.12 -8.26 33.69
CA THR A 313 -72.40 -6.97 33.92
C THR A 313 -70.96 -7.25 34.35
N CYS A 314 -70.03 -6.39 33.94
CA CYS A 314 -68.64 -6.47 34.35
C CYS A 314 -68.49 -6.28 35.86
N GLN A 315 -67.75 -7.20 36.52
CA GLN A 315 -67.44 -7.10 37.93
C GLN A 315 -66.09 -6.46 38.20
N TYR A 316 -65.09 -6.90 37.41
CA TYR A 316 -63.74 -6.38 37.45
C TYR A 316 -63.21 -6.35 36.01
N GLY A 317 -62.44 -5.35 35.71
CA GLY A 317 -61.77 -5.21 34.42
C GLY A 317 -60.64 -4.19 34.50
N HIS A 318 -59.88 -4.11 33.44
CA HIS A 318 -58.79 -3.16 33.31
C HIS A 318 -58.88 -2.41 31.98
N TRP A 319 -58.20 -1.29 31.88
CA TRP A 319 -58.02 -0.60 30.63
C TRP A 319 -56.92 -1.27 29.79
N SER A 320 -57.18 -1.52 28.53
CA SER A 320 -56.13 -2.01 27.61
C SER A 320 -54.99 -0.98 27.53
N ALA A 321 -53.83 -1.44 27.12
CA ALA A 321 -52.76 -0.55 26.74
C ALA A 321 -53.23 0.39 25.61
N PRO A 322 -52.77 1.67 25.56
CA PRO A 322 -53.05 2.55 24.45
C PRO A 322 -52.39 2.06 23.14
N GLU A 323 -52.99 2.39 22.03
CA GLU A 323 -52.33 2.29 20.73
C GLU A 323 -51.42 3.51 20.54
N TYR A 324 -50.28 3.29 19.83
CA TYR A 324 -49.30 4.35 19.57
C TYR A 324 -49.03 4.46 18.07
N ILE A 325 -48.86 5.69 17.60
CA ILE A 325 -48.22 5.96 16.31
C ILE A 325 -46.74 6.17 16.61
N TYR A 326 -45.91 5.38 15.95
CA TYR A 326 -44.46 5.39 16.16
C TYR A 326 -43.76 6.22 15.09
N THR A 327 -42.81 7.05 15.53
CA THR A 327 -41.82 7.65 14.66
C THR A 327 -40.54 6.81 14.74
N THR A 328 -39.94 6.50 13.61
CA THR A 328 -38.73 5.68 13.55
C THR A 328 -37.55 6.47 12.99
N SER A 329 -36.34 6.09 13.42
CA SER A 329 -35.09 6.59 12.86
C SER A 329 -34.14 5.44 12.57
N ARG A 330 -33.16 5.66 11.69
CA ARG A 330 -32.10 4.66 11.45
C ARG A 330 -31.34 4.39 12.75
N TYR A 331 -31.01 3.13 12.98
CA TYR A 331 -30.23 2.71 14.15
C TYR A 331 -28.76 3.11 14.03
N ALA A 332 -28.14 2.85 12.87
CA ALA A 332 -26.75 3.14 12.60
C ALA A 332 -26.55 3.53 11.13
N SER A 333 -25.45 4.18 10.85
CA SER A 333 -24.93 4.43 9.50
C SER A 333 -23.57 3.76 9.34
N TRP A 334 -23.21 3.41 8.11
CA TRP A 334 -21.88 2.94 7.79
C TRP A 334 -20.83 4.04 8.09
N GLN A 335 -19.73 3.66 8.74
CA GLN A 335 -18.68 4.58 9.19
C GLN A 335 -17.48 4.62 8.26
N GLY A 336 -17.52 3.92 7.13
CA GLY A 336 -16.47 3.99 6.11
C GLY A 336 -15.51 2.81 6.06
N CYS A 337 -15.62 1.82 6.96
CA CYS A 337 -14.75 0.65 6.87
C CYS A 337 -15.27 -0.37 5.86
N VAL A 338 -14.33 -1.02 5.17
CA VAL A 338 -14.60 -2.04 4.16
C VAL A 338 -13.92 -3.36 4.52
N GLU A 339 -14.48 -4.47 4.04
CA GLU A 339 -13.85 -5.77 4.17
C GLU A 339 -12.74 -5.96 3.13
N ALA A 340 -11.75 -6.78 3.50
CA ALA A 340 -10.75 -7.27 2.56
C ALA A 340 -11.42 -8.06 1.43
N ARG A 341 -11.06 -7.76 0.19
CA ARG A 341 -11.58 -8.50 -0.98
C ARG A 341 -11.20 -9.99 -0.92
N PRO A 342 -11.90 -10.88 -1.60
CA PRO A 342 -11.47 -12.27 -1.69
C PRO A 342 -10.15 -12.41 -2.45
N TYR A 343 -9.37 -13.44 -2.14
CA TYR A 343 -8.14 -13.74 -2.89
C TYR A 343 -8.46 -13.96 -4.40
N PRO A 344 -7.67 -13.44 -5.32
CA PRO A 344 -6.37 -12.75 -5.14
C PRO A 344 -6.49 -11.21 -5.00
N TYR A 345 -7.67 -10.67 -4.91
CA TYR A 345 -7.91 -9.22 -4.95
C TYR A 345 -7.52 -8.50 -3.66
N ASN A 346 -7.49 -9.21 -2.52
CA ASN A 346 -6.99 -8.65 -1.25
C ASN A 346 -5.49 -8.31 -1.30
N VAL A 347 -4.70 -9.03 -2.11
CA VAL A 347 -3.25 -8.84 -2.25
C VAL A 347 -2.84 -8.18 -3.57
N SER A 348 -3.74 -7.45 -4.21
CA SER A 348 -3.51 -6.78 -5.51
C SER A 348 -4.16 -5.41 -5.57
N ASP A 349 -3.69 -4.60 -6.54
CA ASP A 349 -4.28 -3.32 -6.94
C ASP A 349 -5.20 -3.47 -8.17
N THR A 350 -5.90 -4.59 -8.25
CA THR A 350 -6.85 -4.82 -9.34
C THR A 350 -8.00 -3.82 -9.27
N THR A 351 -8.24 -3.13 -10.38
CA THR A 351 -9.34 -2.18 -10.53
C THR A 351 -10.69 -2.86 -10.26
N PRO A 352 -11.56 -2.28 -9.41
CA PRO A 352 -12.91 -2.74 -9.23
C PRO A 352 -13.72 -2.69 -10.52
N ASP A 353 -14.46 -3.79 -10.81
CA ASP A 353 -15.24 -3.94 -12.04
C ASP A 353 -16.54 -4.71 -11.74
N THR A 354 -17.68 -4.15 -12.10
CA THR A 354 -18.99 -4.77 -11.92
C THR A 354 -19.16 -6.06 -12.74
N THR A 355 -18.40 -6.22 -13.81
CA THR A 355 -18.38 -7.47 -14.60
C THR A 355 -17.57 -8.58 -13.92
N ALA A 356 -16.75 -8.22 -12.94
CA ALA A 356 -15.97 -9.11 -12.08
C ALA A 356 -16.24 -8.79 -10.59
N PRO A 357 -17.42 -9.14 -10.05
CA PRO A 357 -17.90 -8.62 -8.75
C PRO A 357 -17.00 -8.94 -7.54
N ALA A 358 -16.15 -9.96 -7.64
CA ALA A 358 -15.16 -10.25 -6.60
C ALA A 358 -14.09 -9.16 -6.45
N THR A 359 -13.97 -8.24 -7.41
CA THR A 359 -13.09 -7.08 -7.35
C THR A 359 -13.70 -5.88 -6.64
N LEU A 360 -15.02 -5.86 -6.44
CA LEU A 360 -15.73 -4.79 -5.74
C LEU A 360 -15.46 -4.85 -4.24
N PHE A 361 -15.51 -3.69 -3.61
CA PHE A 361 -15.41 -3.58 -2.16
C PHE A 361 -16.80 -3.66 -1.51
N VAL A 362 -16.83 -4.26 -0.32
CA VAL A 362 -18.05 -4.47 0.45
C VAL A 362 -17.92 -3.73 1.77
N PRO A 363 -18.95 -2.97 2.20
CA PRO A 363 -18.92 -2.28 3.48
C PRO A 363 -18.86 -3.30 4.61
N MET A 364 -18.10 -3.00 5.66
CA MET A 364 -18.17 -3.77 6.90
C MET A 364 -19.56 -3.61 7.50
N PHE A 365 -20.12 -4.73 7.93
CA PHE A 365 -21.31 -4.81 8.76
C PHE A 365 -21.17 -6.06 9.62
N ALA A 366 -20.83 -5.86 10.89
CA ALA A 366 -20.66 -6.96 11.82
C ALA A 366 -22.04 -7.52 12.21
N PRO A 367 -22.37 -8.77 11.83
CA PRO A 367 -23.60 -9.39 12.31
C PRO A 367 -23.63 -9.41 13.84
N ASP A 368 -24.83 -9.16 14.37
CA ASP A 368 -25.09 -9.26 15.80
C ASP A 368 -24.88 -10.68 16.29
N GLU A 369 -24.09 -10.85 17.32
CA GLU A 369 -23.88 -12.13 17.97
C GLU A 369 -25.08 -12.50 18.89
N ALA A 370 -25.33 -13.80 19.02
CA ALA A 370 -26.51 -14.26 19.76
C ALA A 370 -26.53 -13.81 21.21
N GLY A 371 -27.65 -13.27 21.64
CA GLY A 371 -27.90 -12.87 23.03
C GLY A 371 -28.21 -14.04 23.98
N THR A 372 -28.15 -13.75 25.26
CA THR A 372 -28.46 -14.69 26.34
C THR A 372 -29.55 -14.20 27.30
N LEU A 373 -29.84 -12.89 27.26
CA LEU A 373 -30.84 -12.28 28.13
C LEU A 373 -32.22 -12.30 27.47
N TRP A 374 -33.21 -12.80 28.20
CA TRP A 374 -34.61 -12.74 27.79
C TRP A 374 -35.24 -11.43 28.23
N LEU A 375 -35.96 -10.80 27.32
CA LEU A 375 -36.65 -9.53 27.54
C LEU A 375 -38.14 -9.64 27.23
N ASP A 376 -38.94 -9.07 28.12
CA ASP A 376 -40.37 -8.84 27.96
C ASP A 376 -40.56 -7.40 27.43
N PHE A 377 -40.66 -7.25 26.10
CA PHE A 377 -40.76 -5.92 25.46
C PHE A 377 -42.11 -5.25 25.65
N ASN A 378 -43.18 -6.06 25.65
CA ASN A 378 -44.53 -5.52 25.77
C ASN A 378 -45.01 -5.43 27.22
N ARG A 379 -44.20 -5.97 28.18
CA ARG A 379 -44.46 -5.99 29.63
C ARG A 379 -45.73 -6.76 30.03
N ASP A 380 -46.01 -7.84 29.35
CA ASP A 380 -47.13 -8.73 29.69
C ASP A 380 -46.73 -9.86 30.66
N GLY A 381 -45.49 -9.91 31.08
CA GLY A 381 -44.93 -10.92 31.97
C GLY A 381 -44.38 -12.14 31.23
N ILE A 382 -44.37 -12.12 29.91
CA ILE A 382 -43.83 -13.18 29.03
C ILE A 382 -42.60 -12.65 28.30
N ASN A 383 -41.53 -13.43 28.28
CA ASN A 383 -40.35 -13.04 27.52
C ASN A 383 -40.59 -13.18 26.00
N ASP A 384 -40.48 -12.10 25.27
CA ASP A 384 -40.75 -12.02 23.82
C ASP A 384 -39.50 -12.30 22.99
N VAL A 385 -38.35 -11.83 23.44
CA VAL A 385 -37.11 -11.86 22.68
C VAL A 385 -35.90 -12.13 23.56
N ILE A 386 -34.82 -12.60 22.95
CA ILE A 386 -33.50 -12.60 23.57
C ILE A 386 -32.85 -11.24 23.28
N GLY A 387 -32.57 -10.52 24.34
CA GLY A 387 -31.94 -9.19 24.25
C GLY A 387 -30.42 -9.25 24.25
N THR A 388 -29.84 -8.06 24.28
CA THR A 388 -28.41 -7.90 24.42
C THR A 388 -27.95 -8.16 25.82
N SER A 389 -27.30 -9.26 26.09
CA SER A 389 -26.63 -9.55 27.37
C SER A 389 -25.21 -10.03 27.14
N TYR A 390 -24.41 -9.55 28.04
CA TYR A 390 -22.99 -9.51 28.00
C TYR A 390 -22.30 -10.82 28.25
N ASN A 391 -22.14 -11.73 27.47
CA ASN A 391 -21.07 -12.63 27.87
C ASN A 391 -19.97 -12.82 26.83
N TYR A 392 -20.20 -12.53 25.60
CA TYR A 392 -19.17 -12.74 24.55
C TYR A 392 -19.45 -11.86 23.34
N GLY A 393 -18.47 -11.06 22.95
CA GLY A 393 -18.40 -10.49 21.65
C GLY A 393 -19.32 -9.29 21.38
N ASN A 394 -19.69 -9.14 20.12
CA ASN A 394 -20.41 -8.00 19.58
C ASN A 394 -21.93 -8.26 19.53
N ASN A 395 -22.55 -8.52 20.71
CA ASN A 395 -23.99 -8.66 20.84
C ASN A 395 -24.63 -7.29 21.07
N TRP A 396 -25.19 -6.69 20.03
CA TRP A 396 -25.65 -5.31 20.01
C TRP A 396 -27.12 -5.16 19.58
N TRP A 397 -27.76 -6.23 19.08
CA TRP A 397 -29.15 -6.23 18.64
C TRP A 397 -29.92 -7.35 19.30
N ALA A 398 -31.19 -7.16 19.61
CA ALA A 398 -32.02 -8.23 20.17
C ALA A 398 -32.32 -9.30 19.11
N ASP A 399 -32.17 -10.55 19.46
CA ASP A 399 -32.55 -11.69 18.62
C ASP A 399 -34.05 -11.67 18.29
N TRP A 400 -34.44 -12.47 17.29
CA TRP A 400 -35.84 -12.61 16.93
C TRP A 400 -36.69 -13.12 18.11
N PRO A 401 -38.02 -12.82 18.12
CA PRO A 401 -38.92 -13.23 19.17
C PRO A 401 -38.75 -14.69 19.57
N TYR A 402 -38.97 -14.92 20.84
CA TYR A 402 -38.81 -16.24 21.45
C TYR A 402 -39.63 -17.32 20.74
N VAL A 403 -38.92 -18.27 20.15
CA VAL A 403 -39.46 -19.58 19.76
C VAL A 403 -38.63 -20.61 20.52
N ALA A 404 -39.24 -21.43 21.36
CA ALA A 404 -38.52 -22.46 22.10
C ALA A 404 -37.77 -23.39 21.15
N GLY A 405 -36.42 -23.42 21.28
CA GLY A 405 -35.60 -24.38 20.57
C GLY A 405 -34.47 -23.87 19.67
N PRO A 406 -34.44 -22.63 19.12
CA PRO A 406 -33.32 -22.23 18.29
C PRO A 406 -32.01 -22.18 19.04
N THR A 407 -30.95 -22.71 18.40
CA THR A 407 -29.57 -22.58 18.92
C THR A 407 -29.09 -21.13 18.77
N ALA A 408 -28.01 -20.78 19.44
CA ALA A 408 -27.39 -19.46 19.29
C ALA A 408 -27.03 -19.18 17.84
N SER A 409 -26.47 -20.15 17.09
CA SER A 409 -26.16 -19.99 15.66
C SER A 409 -27.40 -19.70 14.81
N GLN A 410 -28.52 -20.35 15.10
CA GLN A 410 -29.78 -20.09 14.38
C GLN A 410 -30.32 -18.70 14.68
N ARG A 411 -30.22 -18.24 15.95
CA ARG A 411 -30.64 -16.87 16.29
C ARG A 411 -29.74 -15.82 15.69
N GLN A 412 -28.42 -16.05 15.67
CA GLN A 412 -27.48 -15.13 15.03
C GLN A 412 -27.77 -15.00 13.53
N SER A 413 -27.99 -16.12 12.83
CA SER A 413 -28.23 -16.14 11.39
C SER A 413 -29.63 -15.66 10.97
N ASP A 414 -30.56 -15.45 11.91
CA ASP A 414 -31.93 -15.04 11.58
C ASP A 414 -31.99 -13.57 11.17
N MET A 415 -32.05 -13.36 9.86
CA MET A 415 -32.03 -12.02 9.26
C MET A 415 -33.29 -11.20 9.56
N ARG A 416 -34.41 -11.84 9.94
CA ARG A 416 -35.66 -11.15 10.24
C ARG A 416 -35.52 -10.15 11.37
N LYS A 417 -34.62 -10.41 12.34
CA LYS A 417 -34.36 -9.54 13.49
C LYS A 417 -33.98 -8.10 13.11
N TYR A 418 -33.29 -7.90 12.00
CA TYR A 418 -32.81 -6.59 11.57
C TYR A 418 -33.90 -5.70 10.98
N PHE A 419 -35.03 -6.28 10.57
CA PHE A 419 -36.14 -5.58 9.91
C PHE A 419 -37.34 -5.37 10.82
N LEU A 420 -37.17 -5.62 12.09
CA LEU A 420 -38.13 -5.25 13.14
C LEU A 420 -37.78 -3.90 13.72
N VAL A 421 -38.78 -3.05 13.89
CA VAL A 421 -38.62 -1.80 14.64
C VAL A 421 -38.39 -2.12 16.10
N LYS A 422 -37.26 -1.65 16.66
CA LYS A 422 -36.95 -1.84 18.08
C LYS A 422 -37.53 -0.74 18.94
N PRO A 423 -37.92 -1.02 20.21
CA PRO A 423 -38.48 -0.04 21.11
C PRO A 423 -37.55 1.13 21.41
N TYR A 424 -38.14 2.29 21.71
CA TYR A 424 -37.44 3.51 22.07
C TYR A 424 -36.47 3.31 23.26
N GLY A 425 -35.24 3.81 23.09
CA GLY A 425 -34.23 3.78 24.14
C GLY A 425 -33.62 2.40 24.44
N SER A 426 -33.94 1.37 23.64
CA SER A 426 -33.46 0.02 23.87
C SER A 426 -32.06 -0.28 23.34
N GLN A 427 -31.55 0.54 22.43
CA GLN A 427 -30.30 0.27 21.71
C GLN A 427 -29.48 1.53 21.47
N SER A 428 -28.17 1.39 21.61
CA SER A 428 -27.19 2.42 21.27
C SER A 428 -26.07 1.79 20.45
N ALA A 429 -25.79 2.34 19.26
CA ALA A 429 -24.58 1.98 18.51
C ALA A 429 -23.47 2.95 18.94
N ALA A 430 -22.46 2.45 19.63
CA ALA A 430 -21.24 3.20 19.86
C ALA A 430 -20.35 3.17 18.61
N ALA A 431 -19.52 4.18 18.43
CA ALA A 431 -18.52 4.19 17.36
C ALA A 431 -17.53 3.04 17.56
N GLY A 432 -17.33 2.24 16.53
CA GLY A 432 -16.47 1.05 16.58
C GLY A 432 -17.12 -0.20 17.18
N ASP A 433 -18.38 -0.11 17.64
CA ASP A 433 -19.16 -1.22 18.14
C ASP A 433 -20.41 -1.46 17.26
N GLY A 434 -21.18 -2.48 17.59
CA GLY A 434 -22.40 -2.80 16.85
C GLY A 434 -22.09 -3.23 15.43
N PRO A 435 -22.86 -2.75 14.42
CA PRO A 435 -22.63 -3.11 13.04
C PRO A 435 -21.30 -2.56 12.49
N ASN A 436 -20.73 -1.53 13.12
CA ASN A 436 -19.43 -0.95 12.78
C ASN A 436 -18.28 -1.51 13.65
N SER A 437 -18.45 -2.67 14.25
CA SER A 437 -17.41 -3.31 15.07
C SER A 437 -16.09 -3.41 14.30
N SER A 438 -14.99 -3.13 15.01
CA SER A 438 -13.63 -3.05 14.45
C SER A 438 -13.37 -1.94 13.43
N CYS A 439 -14.33 -1.04 13.17
CA CYS A 439 -14.11 0.19 12.43
C CYS A 439 -13.65 1.30 13.39
N THR A 440 -12.38 1.24 13.79
CA THR A 440 -11.84 2.05 14.89
C THR A 440 -10.85 3.14 14.44
N THR A 441 -10.53 3.17 13.15
CA THR A 441 -9.56 4.13 12.60
C THR A 441 -10.24 5.35 11.98
N ASN A 442 -9.52 6.48 11.98
CA ASN A 442 -9.91 7.63 11.17
C ASN A 442 -9.86 7.29 9.68
N PRO A 443 -10.65 7.99 8.84
CA PRO A 443 -10.60 7.78 7.40
C PRO A 443 -9.22 8.00 6.79
N ILE A 444 -8.95 7.27 5.69
CA ILE A 444 -7.81 7.55 4.81
C ILE A 444 -7.83 9.01 4.39
N THR A 445 -6.66 9.65 4.42
CA THR A 445 -6.44 10.92 3.73
C THR A 445 -5.78 10.64 2.39
N PRO A 446 -6.44 10.91 1.25
CA PRO A 446 -5.87 10.72 -0.09
C PRO A 446 -4.60 11.57 -0.31
N LEU A 447 -3.92 11.37 -1.45
CA LEU A 447 -2.70 12.10 -1.79
C LEU A 447 -2.93 13.62 -1.77
N LYS A 448 -2.06 14.32 -1.04
CA LYS A 448 -2.04 15.77 -0.84
C LYS A 448 -0.69 16.34 -1.24
N ASP A 449 -0.67 17.44 -1.97
CA ASP A 449 0.56 18.13 -2.36
C ASP A 449 1.14 18.93 -1.18
N VAL A 450 2.15 18.38 -0.51
CA VAL A 450 2.75 19.02 0.67
C VAL A 450 3.62 20.24 0.33
N SER A 451 3.80 20.58 -0.94
CA SER A 451 4.34 21.90 -1.34
C SER A 451 3.37 23.04 -1.04
N GLN A 452 2.08 22.72 -0.87
CA GLN A 452 1.01 23.65 -0.51
C GLN A 452 0.77 23.58 1.00
N ASP A 453 0.86 24.73 1.69
CA ASP A 453 0.75 24.76 3.16
C ASP A 453 -0.59 24.24 3.67
N ALA A 454 -1.70 24.49 2.96
CA ALA A 454 -3.02 24.01 3.34
C ALA A 454 -3.11 22.47 3.28
N GLU A 455 -2.68 21.86 2.18
CA GLU A 455 -2.71 20.42 2.00
C GLU A 455 -1.72 19.70 2.93
N LYS A 456 -0.54 20.30 3.16
CA LYS A 456 0.42 19.83 4.18
C LYS A 456 -0.24 19.80 5.57
N GLN A 457 -1.00 20.84 5.92
CA GLN A 457 -1.69 20.91 7.21
C GLN A 457 -2.79 19.85 7.32
N GLU A 458 -3.55 19.56 6.25
CA GLU A 458 -4.54 18.48 6.24
C GLU A 458 -3.90 17.11 6.60
N ILE A 459 -2.75 16.78 6.04
CA ILE A 459 -2.01 15.55 6.41
C ILE A 459 -1.62 15.56 7.89
N LYS A 460 -1.11 16.71 8.40
CA LYS A 460 -0.70 16.81 9.81
C LYS A 460 -1.88 16.72 10.77
N ASP A 461 -3.00 17.33 10.43
CA ASP A 461 -4.23 17.27 11.23
C ASP A 461 -4.78 15.82 11.25
N ALA A 462 -4.73 15.13 10.11
CA ALA A 462 -5.13 13.72 10.03
C ALA A 462 -4.20 12.81 10.88
N ILE A 463 -2.89 13.06 10.90
CA ILE A 463 -1.94 12.37 11.79
C ILE A 463 -2.31 12.65 13.26
N ASP A 464 -2.61 13.90 13.61
CA ASP A 464 -2.97 14.28 14.98
C ASP A 464 -4.31 13.69 15.43
N ALA A 465 -5.23 13.42 14.51
CA ALA A 465 -6.53 12.83 14.79
C ALA A 465 -6.46 11.31 15.10
N MET A 466 -5.36 10.61 14.79
CA MET A 466 -5.24 9.17 15.05
C MET A 466 -5.44 8.86 16.54
N ALA A 467 -6.21 7.81 16.86
CA ALA A 467 -6.49 7.36 18.22
C ALA A 467 -6.39 5.83 18.30
N PRO A 468 -5.45 5.28 19.09
CA PRO A 468 -5.17 3.85 19.10
C PRO A 468 -6.35 3.02 19.60
N ASN A 469 -6.81 2.07 18.78
CA ASN A 469 -7.83 1.10 19.16
C ASN A 469 -7.86 -0.09 18.18
N GLY A 470 -8.13 -1.29 18.66
CA GLY A 470 -8.33 -2.49 17.86
C GLY A 470 -7.09 -3.37 17.71
N ASN A 471 -7.21 -4.42 16.91
CA ASN A 471 -6.16 -5.38 16.57
C ASN A 471 -5.25 -4.83 15.46
N THR A 472 -4.16 -5.54 15.16
CA THR A 472 -3.16 -5.14 14.16
C THR A 472 -3.30 -5.97 12.88
N ASN A 473 -3.60 -5.33 11.73
CA ASN A 473 -3.70 -5.97 10.41
C ASN A 473 -2.83 -5.22 9.39
N VAL A 474 -1.53 -5.49 9.42
CA VAL A 474 -0.54 -4.84 8.53
C VAL A 474 -0.84 -5.08 7.05
N PRO A 475 -1.21 -6.30 6.58
CA PRO A 475 -1.56 -6.52 5.17
C PRO A 475 -2.69 -5.61 4.69
N GLU A 476 -3.72 -5.37 5.49
CA GLU A 476 -4.81 -4.47 5.10
C GLU A 476 -4.32 -3.02 4.99
N GLY A 477 -3.56 -2.55 5.98
CA GLY A 477 -2.92 -1.22 5.92
C GLY A 477 -2.04 -1.06 4.68
N LEU A 478 -1.15 -2.03 4.40
CA LEU A 478 -0.26 -2.00 3.24
C LEU A 478 -1.03 -2.03 1.91
N ALA A 479 -2.10 -2.84 1.80
CA ALA A 479 -2.92 -2.90 0.60
C ALA A 479 -3.57 -1.55 0.28
N TRP A 480 -4.07 -0.88 1.31
CA TRP A 480 -4.65 0.46 1.16
C TRP A 480 -3.57 1.53 0.92
N GLY A 481 -2.40 1.41 1.54
CA GLY A 481 -1.26 2.27 1.22
C GLY A 481 -0.88 2.21 -0.26
N TRP A 482 -0.81 1.01 -0.83
CA TRP A 482 -0.57 0.84 -2.27
C TRP A 482 -1.69 1.48 -3.12
N ARG A 483 -2.96 1.26 -2.77
CA ARG A 483 -4.12 1.82 -3.49
C ARG A 483 -4.16 3.35 -3.44
N THR A 484 -3.68 3.99 -2.38
CA THR A 484 -3.65 5.46 -2.31
C THR A 484 -2.59 6.10 -3.21
N VAL A 485 -1.51 5.40 -3.56
CA VAL A 485 -0.51 5.88 -4.53
C VAL A 485 -0.75 5.34 -5.93
N SER A 486 -1.80 4.57 -6.14
CA SER A 486 -2.21 4.05 -7.44
C SER A 486 -2.97 5.10 -8.25
N SER A 487 -2.95 4.95 -9.57
CA SER A 487 -3.86 5.67 -10.47
C SER A 487 -5.20 4.95 -10.69
N ASN A 488 -5.36 3.76 -10.09
CA ASN A 488 -6.58 2.96 -10.19
C ASN A 488 -7.57 3.31 -9.06
N PRO A 489 -8.89 3.19 -9.28
CA PRO A 489 -9.86 3.28 -8.18
C PRO A 489 -9.53 2.28 -7.06
N PRO A 490 -9.82 2.62 -5.81
CA PRO A 490 -10.69 3.69 -5.27
C PRO A 490 -10.12 5.11 -5.28
N PHE A 491 -8.79 5.27 -5.09
CA PHE A 491 -8.13 6.57 -5.04
C PHE A 491 -7.31 6.76 -6.33
N THR A 492 -7.72 7.72 -7.16
CA THR A 492 -7.14 7.91 -8.50
C THR A 492 -6.13 9.06 -8.57
N ASP A 493 -5.69 9.57 -7.40
CA ASP A 493 -4.81 10.74 -7.30
C ASP A 493 -3.36 10.43 -7.65
N GLY A 494 -2.96 9.16 -7.57
CA GLY A 494 -1.63 8.70 -7.95
C GLY A 494 -1.38 8.84 -9.45
N ARG A 495 -0.15 9.16 -9.83
CA ARG A 495 0.25 9.21 -11.24
C ARG A 495 0.20 7.83 -11.88
N PRO A 496 0.00 7.73 -13.19
CA PRO A 496 0.11 6.46 -13.89
C PRO A 496 1.48 5.81 -13.66
N ASN A 497 1.53 4.48 -13.53
CA ASN A 497 2.79 3.75 -13.39
C ASN A 497 3.70 3.88 -14.63
N SER A 498 3.16 4.33 -15.77
CA SER A 498 3.90 4.65 -16.99
C SER A 498 4.60 6.01 -16.94
N GLU A 499 4.27 6.87 -15.97
CA GLU A 499 4.90 8.19 -15.85
C GLU A 499 6.33 8.06 -15.34
N ARG A 500 7.27 8.61 -16.11
CA ARG A 500 8.69 8.57 -15.78
C ARG A 500 9.07 9.65 -14.78
N GLY A 501 10.04 9.31 -13.93
CA GLY A 501 10.52 10.23 -12.92
C GLY A 501 9.56 10.43 -11.75
N ASN A 502 8.64 9.48 -11.51
CA ASN A 502 7.81 9.43 -10.33
C ASN A 502 8.14 8.19 -9.50
N ASP A 503 8.50 8.38 -8.25
CA ASP A 503 8.67 7.29 -7.30
C ASP A 503 7.44 7.15 -6.41
N LYS A 504 6.96 5.93 -6.27
CA LYS A 504 5.84 5.57 -5.40
C LYS A 504 6.37 4.79 -4.22
N VAL A 505 6.06 5.24 -3.02
CA VAL A 505 6.59 4.69 -1.78
C VAL A 505 5.47 4.42 -0.79
N VAL A 506 5.50 3.27 -0.16
CA VAL A 506 4.65 2.93 0.98
C VAL A 506 5.55 2.76 2.20
N VAL A 507 5.35 3.60 3.21
CA VAL A 507 6.07 3.54 4.49
C VAL A 507 5.13 2.93 5.51
N VAL A 508 5.43 1.71 5.97
CA VAL A 508 4.63 0.97 6.95
C VAL A 508 5.32 1.02 8.31
N LEU A 509 4.59 1.42 9.34
CA LEU A 509 5.05 1.32 10.73
C LEU A 509 4.06 0.50 11.55
N THR A 510 4.59 -0.44 12.35
CA THR A 510 3.83 -1.21 13.34
C THR A 510 4.67 -1.48 14.59
N ASP A 511 4.01 -1.61 15.73
CA ASP A 511 4.61 -1.95 17.03
C ASP A 511 4.34 -3.39 17.47
N GLY A 512 3.76 -4.22 16.58
CA GLY A 512 3.39 -5.58 16.93
C GLY A 512 3.29 -6.55 15.76
N ALA A 513 3.05 -7.80 16.10
CA ALA A 513 2.72 -8.84 15.15
C ALA A 513 1.28 -8.66 14.64
N ASN A 514 1.00 -9.19 13.45
CA ASN A 514 -0.37 -9.30 12.96
C ASN A 514 -1.25 -10.06 13.95
N THR A 515 -2.43 -9.52 14.26
CA THR A 515 -3.37 -10.12 15.21
C THR A 515 -4.77 -10.19 14.63
N TYR A 516 -5.42 -11.32 14.87
CA TYR A 516 -6.85 -11.54 14.67
C TYR A 516 -7.35 -12.32 15.87
N SER A 517 -8.29 -11.76 16.62
CA SER A 517 -8.68 -12.34 17.92
C SER A 517 -9.48 -13.60 17.74
N ALA A 518 -8.94 -14.72 18.24
CA ALA A 518 -9.67 -15.98 18.33
C ALA A 518 -10.70 -15.95 19.46
N VAL A 519 -11.87 -16.55 19.20
CA VAL A 519 -12.92 -16.77 20.19
C VAL A 519 -12.95 -18.26 20.53
N SER A 520 -13.07 -18.61 21.82
CA SER A 520 -13.08 -20.00 22.27
C SER A 520 -14.28 -20.76 21.74
N ASP A 521 -14.15 -22.11 21.65
CA ASP A 521 -15.18 -23.04 21.15
C ASP A 521 -16.52 -23.04 21.91
N GLY A 522 -16.63 -22.30 23.00
CA GLY A 522 -17.87 -22.14 23.74
C GLY A 522 -18.67 -20.90 23.38
N SER A 523 -18.23 -20.10 22.37
CA SER A 523 -19.01 -18.98 21.91
C SER A 523 -20.32 -19.45 21.26
N TYR A 524 -21.39 -18.71 21.52
CA TYR A 524 -22.75 -19.11 21.21
C TYR A 524 -23.04 -19.39 19.72
N ALA A 525 -22.18 -18.95 18.79
CA ALA A 525 -22.48 -18.99 17.37
C ALA A 525 -21.35 -19.46 16.44
N ASN A 526 -20.37 -20.18 16.89
CA ASN A 526 -19.28 -20.71 16.06
C ASN A 526 -18.49 -19.67 15.25
N ASN A 527 -18.44 -18.43 15.69
CA ASN A 527 -17.76 -17.33 14.96
C ASN A 527 -16.25 -17.54 14.83
N ARG A 528 -15.66 -18.28 15.78
CA ARG A 528 -14.23 -18.63 15.83
C ARG A 528 -13.28 -17.43 15.96
N SER A 529 -13.71 -16.24 15.62
CA SER A 529 -12.98 -14.98 15.81
C SER A 529 -13.93 -13.84 16.16
N THR A 530 -13.39 -12.72 16.62
CA THR A 530 -14.09 -11.43 16.55
C THR A 530 -14.26 -11.03 15.10
N TYR A 531 -15.22 -10.15 14.83
CA TYR A 531 -15.41 -9.60 13.49
C TYR A 531 -14.33 -8.57 13.17
N ALA A 532 -13.76 -8.62 11.96
CA ALA A 532 -12.82 -7.65 11.42
C ALA A 532 -12.80 -7.71 9.87
N ALA A 533 -11.74 -7.22 9.23
CA ALA A 533 -11.66 -7.09 7.76
C ALA A 533 -11.93 -8.38 6.96
N TYR A 534 -11.79 -9.56 7.56
CA TYR A 534 -12.09 -10.85 6.91
C TYR A 534 -13.40 -11.49 7.41
N GLY A 535 -14.30 -10.71 8.01
CA GLY A 535 -15.53 -11.25 8.61
C GLY A 535 -15.26 -12.11 9.84
N TYR A 536 -16.17 -13.05 10.14
CA TYR A 536 -15.97 -14.10 11.14
C TYR A 536 -15.26 -15.30 10.52
N THR A 537 -14.14 -15.74 11.09
CA THR A 537 -13.34 -16.84 10.52
C THR A 537 -13.98 -18.23 10.66
N GLY A 538 -15.00 -18.38 11.50
CA GLY A 538 -15.78 -19.62 11.64
C GLY A 538 -16.76 -19.87 10.50
N LEU A 539 -17.07 -18.86 9.72
CA LEU A 539 -17.96 -18.94 8.58
C LEU A 539 -17.16 -19.20 7.29
N THR A 540 -17.76 -19.92 6.36
CA THR A 540 -17.08 -20.34 5.14
C THR A 540 -17.35 -19.34 4.03
N TYR A 541 -16.29 -18.84 3.39
CA TYR A 541 -16.43 -17.99 2.21
C TYR A 541 -17.12 -18.77 1.07
N PRO A 542 -18.19 -18.23 0.47
CA PRO A 542 -18.88 -18.88 -0.64
C PRO A 542 -17.93 -19.15 -1.82
N GLY A 543 -17.84 -20.40 -2.23
CA GLY A 543 -16.95 -20.83 -3.33
C GLY A 543 -15.53 -21.23 -2.88
N SER A 544 -15.17 -21.09 -1.61
CA SER A 544 -13.87 -21.51 -1.08
C SER A 544 -13.85 -22.96 -0.55
N GLY A 545 -14.94 -23.67 -0.63
CA GLY A 545 -15.10 -24.99 -0.01
C GLY A 545 -15.21 -24.86 1.52
N SER A 546 -14.34 -25.55 2.24
CA SER A 546 -14.29 -25.51 3.73
C SER A 546 -13.26 -24.50 4.28
N VAL A 547 -12.63 -23.69 3.41
CA VAL A 547 -11.57 -22.76 3.80
C VAL A 547 -12.13 -21.35 3.93
N THR A 548 -11.96 -20.72 5.09
CA THR A 548 -12.35 -19.33 5.28
C THR A 548 -11.46 -18.39 4.46
N ARG A 549 -11.96 -17.20 4.14
CA ARG A 549 -11.30 -16.19 3.31
C ARG A 549 -9.90 -15.81 3.83
N LEU A 550 -9.73 -15.70 5.14
CA LEU A 550 -8.44 -15.40 5.78
C LEU A 550 -7.35 -16.43 5.43
N PHE A 551 -7.72 -17.70 5.27
CA PHE A 551 -6.78 -18.80 4.98
C PHE A 551 -6.62 -19.10 3.49
N MET A 552 -7.29 -18.35 2.61
CA MET A 552 -7.18 -18.59 1.16
C MET A 552 -5.74 -18.36 0.69
N ASN A 553 -5.25 -19.29 -0.13
CA ASN A 553 -3.88 -19.27 -0.68
C ASN A 553 -2.74 -19.23 0.36
N THR A 554 -2.99 -19.67 1.56
CA THR A 554 -1.93 -19.88 2.57
C THR A 554 -1.32 -21.27 2.43
N SER A 555 -0.12 -21.47 2.98
CA SER A 555 0.58 -22.75 2.94
C SER A 555 -0.20 -23.88 3.62
N THR A 556 0.17 -25.13 3.35
CA THR A 556 -0.42 -26.30 3.98
C THR A 556 -0.02 -26.45 5.44
N ASP A 557 1.07 -25.79 5.85
CA ASP A 557 1.58 -25.85 7.23
C ASP A 557 0.71 -25.06 8.21
N ILE A 558 -0.12 -24.13 7.71
CA ILE A 558 -1.09 -23.42 8.52
C ILE A 558 -2.34 -24.27 8.70
N GLY A 559 -2.71 -24.53 9.95
CA GLY A 559 -3.91 -25.30 10.28
C GLY A 559 -5.20 -24.54 9.95
N LYS A 560 -5.68 -24.67 8.72
CA LYS A 560 -6.83 -23.90 8.16
C LYS A 560 -8.17 -24.21 8.84
N THR A 561 -8.25 -25.30 9.58
CA THR A 561 -9.42 -25.71 10.38
C THR A 561 -9.17 -25.57 11.89
N THR A 562 -8.01 -25.04 12.27
CA THR A 562 -7.63 -24.80 13.67
C THR A 562 -7.62 -23.30 13.92
N TYR A 563 -8.70 -22.82 14.48
CA TYR A 563 -9.02 -21.40 14.66
C TYR A 563 -8.33 -20.83 15.91
N THR A 564 -7.04 -20.57 15.80
CA THR A 564 -6.22 -19.99 16.88
C THR A 564 -5.58 -18.67 16.44
N GLY A 565 -5.30 -17.78 17.39
CA GLY A 565 -4.60 -16.52 17.10
C GLY A 565 -3.27 -16.75 16.38
N ALA A 566 -2.53 -17.82 16.73
CA ALA A 566 -1.27 -18.16 16.07
C ALA A 566 -1.45 -18.50 14.57
N ASN A 567 -2.49 -19.27 14.21
CA ASN A 567 -2.79 -19.59 12.83
C ASN A 567 -3.29 -18.37 12.05
N TYR A 568 -4.05 -17.49 12.71
CA TYR A 568 -4.48 -16.22 12.11
C TYR A 568 -3.29 -15.31 11.80
N THR A 569 -2.39 -15.14 12.78
CA THR A 569 -1.15 -14.38 12.58
C THR A 569 -0.33 -14.94 11.41
N ALA A 570 -0.13 -16.26 11.39
CA ALA A 570 0.62 -16.91 10.31
C ALA A 570 -0.04 -16.71 8.92
N ALA A 571 -1.37 -16.74 8.85
CA ALA A 571 -2.09 -16.49 7.61
C ALA A 571 -1.94 -15.02 7.14
N LEU A 572 -2.05 -14.06 8.05
CA LEU A 572 -1.84 -12.64 7.75
C LEU A 572 -0.39 -12.36 7.31
N ASP A 573 0.60 -13.00 7.93
CA ASP A 573 2.01 -12.88 7.56
C ASP A 573 2.27 -13.41 6.14
N GLU A 574 1.66 -14.52 5.74
CA GLU A 574 1.77 -15.03 4.37
C GLU A 574 1.07 -14.13 3.35
N GLN A 575 -0.08 -13.57 3.70
CA GLN A 575 -0.76 -12.59 2.85
C GLN A 575 0.08 -11.32 2.71
N MET A 576 0.67 -10.82 3.80
CA MET A 576 1.58 -9.68 3.78
C MET A 576 2.78 -9.96 2.85
N LYS A 577 3.40 -11.13 2.95
CA LYS A 577 4.50 -11.54 2.07
C LYS A 577 4.11 -11.49 0.60
N THR A 578 2.94 -12.03 0.25
CA THR A 578 2.42 -12.04 -1.12
C THR A 578 2.15 -10.61 -1.60
N LEU A 579 1.49 -9.80 -0.78
CA LEU A 579 1.18 -8.40 -1.07
C LEU A 579 2.45 -7.57 -1.29
N CYS A 580 3.47 -7.73 -0.43
CA CYS A 580 4.75 -7.04 -0.57
C CYS A 580 5.46 -7.41 -1.88
N ALA A 581 5.41 -8.69 -2.28
CA ALA A 581 5.98 -9.12 -3.56
C ALA A 581 5.23 -8.47 -4.74
N ASN A 582 3.90 -8.46 -4.71
CA ASN A 582 3.07 -7.87 -5.76
C ASN A 582 3.28 -6.34 -5.86
N ALA A 583 3.33 -5.63 -4.73
CA ALA A 583 3.60 -4.20 -4.69
C ALA A 583 4.98 -3.87 -5.28
N LYS A 584 6.02 -4.61 -4.88
CA LYS A 584 7.38 -4.44 -5.44
C LYS A 584 7.44 -4.75 -6.94
N ASN A 585 6.73 -5.78 -7.41
CA ASN A 585 6.63 -6.09 -8.84
C ASN A 585 5.88 -4.99 -9.63
N SER A 586 5.06 -4.20 -8.96
CA SER A 586 4.38 -3.04 -9.52
C SER A 586 5.16 -1.73 -9.31
N ASN A 587 6.45 -1.83 -8.98
CA ASN A 587 7.40 -0.72 -8.77
C ASN A 587 7.07 0.19 -7.57
N ILE A 588 6.34 -0.32 -6.61
CA ILE A 588 6.15 0.35 -5.33
C ILE A 588 7.37 0.04 -4.43
N LEU A 589 8.02 1.09 -3.97
CA LEU A 589 9.04 0.97 -2.92
C LEU A 589 8.34 0.77 -1.57
N VAL A 590 8.65 -0.31 -0.89
CA VAL A 590 8.11 -0.60 0.44
C VAL A 590 9.22 -0.35 1.47
N MET A 591 8.93 0.54 2.41
CA MET A 591 9.77 0.83 3.58
C MET A 591 9.02 0.36 4.83
N THR A 592 9.71 -0.30 5.74
CA THR A 592 9.06 -0.85 6.93
C THR A 592 9.81 -0.45 8.21
N VAL A 593 9.04 -0.12 9.23
CA VAL A 593 9.54 0.27 10.56
C VAL A 593 8.88 -0.64 11.60
N ALA A 594 9.69 -1.39 12.32
CA ALA A 594 9.28 -2.09 13.53
C ALA A 594 9.54 -1.17 14.73
N LEU A 595 8.56 -0.98 15.59
CA LEU A 595 8.67 -0.11 16.77
C LEU A 595 8.63 -0.95 18.06
N ASP A 596 9.68 -0.84 18.87
CA ASP A 596 9.80 -1.52 20.16
C ASP A 596 9.70 -3.06 20.12
N LEU A 597 9.96 -3.68 18.97
CA LEU A 597 10.02 -5.14 18.85
C LEU A 597 11.39 -5.67 19.27
N SER A 598 11.38 -6.70 20.12
CA SER A 598 12.59 -7.33 20.64
C SER A 598 13.11 -8.43 19.70
N PRO A 599 14.34 -8.34 19.18
CA PRO A 599 14.91 -9.41 18.36
C PRO A 599 15.20 -10.71 19.13
N THR A 600 15.08 -10.69 20.47
CA THR A 600 15.28 -11.85 21.34
C THR A 600 13.99 -12.54 21.74
N ASP A 601 12.85 -11.88 21.62
CA ASP A 601 11.53 -12.51 21.75
C ASP A 601 11.17 -13.26 20.47
N ALA A 602 10.61 -14.47 20.60
CA ALA A 602 10.35 -15.34 19.46
C ALA A 602 9.19 -14.85 18.57
N SER A 603 8.19 -14.18 19.16
CA SER A 603 7.05 -13.60 18.43
C SER A 603 7.47 -12.34 17.70
N ASP A 604 8.12 -11.42 18.41
CA ASP A 604 8.61 -10.15 17.86
C ASP A 604 9.61 -10.40 16.73
N LYS A 605 10.50 -11.40 16.92
CA LYS A 605 11.45 -11.77 15.88
C LYS A 605 10.78 -12.20 14.59
N LYS A 606 9.67 -12.94 14.65
CA LYS A 606 8.90 -13.31 13.45
C LYS A 606 8.34 -12.07 12.75
N ALA A 607 7.78 -11.14 13.52
CA ALA A 607 7.27 -9.87 12.97
C ALA A 607 8.40 -9.03 12.36
N ILE A 608 9.55 -8.91 13.02
CA ILE A 608 10.76 -8.26 12.51
C ILE A 608 11.20 -8.90 11.18
N ASP A 609 11.33 -10.23 11.15
CA ASP A 609 11.76 -10.96 9.96
C ASP A 609 10.76 -10.79 8.79
N ALA A 610 9.45 -10.79 9.08
CA ALA A 610 8.39 -10.56 8.09
C ALA A 610 8.44 -9.13 7.52
N LEU A 611 8.57 -8.11 8.36
CA LEU A 611 8.70 -6.71 7.96
C LEU A 611 9.98 -6.47 7.14
N LYS A 612 11.10 -7.06 7.56
CA LYS A 612 12.38 -6.99 6.83
C LYS A 612 12.28 -7.66 5.46
N ALA A 613 11.60 -8.80 5.34
CA ALA A 613 11.37 -9.48 4.07
C ALA A 613 10.42 -8.70 3.15
N CYS A 614 9.46 -7.99 3.73
CA CYS A 614 8.53 -7.12 3.00
C CYS A 614 9.24 -5.90 2.39
N SER A 615 10.22 -5.32 3.09
CA SER A 615 10.89 -4.10 2.64
C SER A 615 11.62 -4.28 1.30
N SER A 616 11.73 -3.19 0.55
CA SER A 616 12.53 -3.09 -0.66
C SER A 616 14.02 -2.97 -0.33
N ASP A 617 14.86 -3.13 -1.35
CA ASP A 617 16.28 -2.84 -1.26
C ASP A 617 16.54 -1.35 -1.48
N SER A 618 17.46 -0.77 -0.71
CA SER A 618 17.93 0.59 -0.93
C SER A 618 18.72 0.68 -2.25
N ARG A 619 18.48 1.75 -2.98
CA ARG A 619 19.26 2.06 -4.19
C ARG A 619 20.61 2.71 -3.88
N PHE A 620 20.80 3.19 -2.66
CA PHE A 620 21.95 4.03 -2.26
C PHE A 620 22.79 3.41 -1.16
N ARG A 621 22.16 2.77 -0.18
CA ARG A 621 22.85 2.20 0.98
C ARG A 621 23.23 0.75 0.73
N LYS A 622 24.39 0.37 1.24
CA LYS A 622 24.87 -1.01 1.27
C LYS A 622 24.58 -1.64 2.63
N ASP A 623 24.36 -2.95 2.62
CA ASP A 623 24.20 -3.72 3.86
C ASP A 623 25.49 -3.63 4.68
N SER A 624 25.39 -3.35 5.98
CA SER A 624 26.53 -3.19 6.86
C SER A 624 27.25 -4.52 7.14
N ALA A 625 26.54 -5.64 7.07
CA ALA A 625 27.08 -6.98 7.28
C ALA A 625 27.65 -7.59 5.98
N ASP A 626 27.11 -7.20 4.82
CA ASP A 626 27.56 -7.65 3.50
C ASP A 626 27.52 -6.50 2.49
N PRO A 627 28.61 -5.70 2.39
CA PRO A 627 28.66 -4.54 1.49
C PRO A 627 28.51 -4.85 -0.01
N SER A 628 28.52 -6.13 -0.39
CA SER A 628 28.21 -6.56 -1.77
C SER A 628 26.71 -6.45 -2.10
N LYS A 629 25.86 -6.40 -1.08
CA LYS A 629 24.40 -6.33 -1.20
C LYS A 629 23.86 -4.93 -0.86
N PRO A 630 22.73 -4.53 -1.44
CA PRO A 630 22.01 -3.35 -0.99
C PRO A 630 21.45 -3.56 0.43
N ALA A 631 21.37 -2.48 1.21
CA ALA A 631 20.68 -2.51 2.50
C ALA A 631 19.17 -2.64 2.30
N LYS A 632 18.49 -3.32 3.23
CA LYS A 632 17.02 -3.33 3.27
C LYS A 632 16.50 -1.97 3.75
N LEU A 633 15.38 -1.54 3.19
CA LEU A 633 14.61 -0.36 3.65
C LEU A 633 13.75 -0.74 4.87
N PHE A 634 14.43 -1.25 5.86
CA PHE A 634 13.86 -1.72 7.12
C PHE A 634 14.59 -1.08 8.30
N TRP A 635 13.82 -0.62 9.28
CA TRP A 635 14.33 -0.06 10.54
C TRP A 635 13.67 -0.78 11.72
N ASN A 636 14.48 -1.18 12.69
CA ASN A 636 14.00 -1.65 13.98
C ASN A 636 14.25 -0.53 15.01
N ALA A 637 13.21 0.24 15.27
CA ALA A 637 13.24 1.42 16.12
C ALA A 637 12.82 1.08 17.55
N THR A 638 13.40 1.80 18.51
CA THR A 638 12.82 1.93 19.85
C THR A 638 12.07 3.27 19.93
N GLY A 639 11.24 3.46 20.96
CA GLY A 639 10.60 4.75 21.19
C GLY A 639 11.63 5.90 21.18
N ALA A 640 12.80 5.71 21.77
CA ALA A 640 13.88 6.70 21.83
C ALA A 640 14.55 6.98 20.47
N THR A 641 14.59 6.01 19.56
CA THR A 641 15.28 6.14 18.26
C THR A 641 14.37 6.41 17.08
N LEU A 642 13.06 6.40 17.28
CA LEU A 642 12.07 6.49 16.20
C LEU A 642 12.24 7.77 15.36
N SER A 643 12.45 8.92 16.00
CA SER A 643 12.65 10.20 15.30
C SER A 643 13.89 10.16 14.40
N ASP A 644 14.98 9.55 14.86
CA ASP A 644 16.21 9.46 14.06
C ASP A 644 16.04 8.49 12.88
N ASN A 645 15.33 7.38 13.06
CA ASN A 645 15.00 6.48 11.97
C ASN A 645 14.12 7.15 10.91
N PHE A 646 13.18 8.01 11.30
CA PHE A 646 12.39 8.80 10.36
C PHE A 646 13.23 9.85 9.61
N LYS A 647 14.29 10.39 10.22
CA LYS A 647 15.27 11.22 9.49
C LYS A 647 16.03 10.41 8.45
N GLU A 648 16.41 9.16 8.77
CA GLU A 648 17.04 8.27 7.79
C GLU A 648 16.09 7.94 6.63
N ILE A 649 14.81 7.71 6.90
CA ILE A 649 13.77 7.55 5.87
C ILE A 649 13.67 8.82 5.03
N ALA A 650 13.65 10.01 5.65
CA ALA A 650 13.63 11.28 4.93
C ALA A 650 14.84 11.43 4.00
N ASN A 651 16.04 11.04 4.48
CA ASN A 651 17.25 11.06 3.68
C ASN A 651 17.18 10.08 2.50
N GLU A 652 16.68 8.86 2.73
CA GLU A 652 16.51 7.88 1.65
C GLU A 652 15.54 8.39 0.59
N LEU A 653 14.39 8.95 0.99
CA LEU A 653 13.41 9.55 0.10
C LEU A 653 13.94 10.79 -0.62
N SER A 654 14.76 11.60 0.07
CA SER A 654 15.44 12.75 -0.51
C SER A 654 16.44 12.32 -1.58
N ASN A 655 17.20 11.25 -1.34
CA ASN A 655 18.18 10.71 -2.28
C ASN A 655 17.52 10.15 -3.55
N LEU A 656 16.28 9.68 -3.49
CA LEU A 656 15.52 9.33 -4.68
C LEU A 656 15.33 10.53 -5.63
N ARG A 657 15.45 11.75 -5.11
CA ARG A 657 15.16 13.02 -5.79
C ARG A 657 16.39 13.87 -6.11
N ILE A 658 17.55 13.59 -5.46
CA ILE A 658 18.75 14.37 -5.69
C ILE A 658 19.38 13.93 -7.02
N VAL A 659 19.50 14.91 -7.91
CA VAL A 659 20.31 14.82 -9.11
C VAL A 659 21.69 15.33 -8.76
N GLY A 660 22.69 14.46 -8.90
CA GLY A 660 24.09 14.82 -8.72
C GLY A 660 24.58 15.73 -9.84
#